data_1ead0f5db69c0b6a266bab1bb15cd7a7
#
_entry.id   1ead0f5db69c0b6a266bab1bb15cd7a7
#
_cell.length_a   1.000
_cell.length_b   1.000
_cell.length_c   1.000
_cell.angle_alpha   90.00
_cell.angle_beta   90.00
_cell.angle_gamma   90.00
#
_symmetry.space_group_name_H-M   'P 1'
#
loop_
_entity.id
_entity.type
_entity.pdbx_description
1 polymer ?
#
loop_
_entity_poly.entity_id
_entity_poly.type
_entity_poly.pdbx_seq_one_letter_code
_entity_poly.pdbx_strand_id
1 'polypeptide(L)'
;KADWRVTPNSVLSVGMQVSHFESKRIATEFTINTGTNAVPTPATGTPLSFGDNFVIGATGRGSMTTGGAASVHTVMDTTSGNIRYRYDNGTWRVQTGLDKSRAFGGYRDTSEGHFRQMSIGMRVPVRVAFSDINEVRPGTIELFDNNNAPIDYMNASSYQLNTVNSTPRRTDDRFESGFADLRRELGFLPFPAAIQVGGSKRVHTRDIRRFNRNWTYNGINGDRSPVPFLSPLYVNEYHYYGFRGFPHISPKLAWDAFQENPALFTKTAAQLVAEETFRINNSEYFEEAVTAYYAQSEFSLLNYKLKVLTGVRYEETETEGKGPLVDNAAVWQRNADGTFVRNAAGQRIRRPEAGATNSLEQRALTHSERGYEASRSYDGFYPSVHLNYNVSENFIARVAYARTYGRPNLNDIIPTATVDEADLDGDEVGDPSVLQGNITVRNTGLKPWTASNFDLSLEYYTDSGGLYSAGVFVKEITNFFGNAVRIATLADTEVLGLDPRYVGWRITTKFNSGNARVSGAEFNLKQSLRELGSWGRPFSVFLNGTKLELQGDRDADFSAFTPESLNWGFSYTRRPIMFMAKWNYRGKRQLAAFPGLGPDAYRYDDRRLTLDLNAEYQLRKSIFLYVAAQNVFNTPSLELRYGSATPAHAKAHRWGYNGVGITMGLKGTF
;
A
#
# COMPACT_ATOMS: atom_id res chain seq x y z
N LYS A 1 23.79 1.07 -22.15
CA LYS A 1 24.94 0.74 -21.29
C LYS A 1 26.18 0.60 -22.16
N ALA A 2 27.30 1.17 -21.69
CA ALA A 2 28.61 1.03 -22.30
C ALA A 2 29.62 0.52 -21.26
N ASP A 3 30.41 -0.48 -21.63
CA ASP A 3 31.48 -1.00 -20.79
C ASP A 3 32.80 -0.75 -21.52
N TRP A 4 33.70 -0.04 -20.86
CA TRP A 4 35.01 0.27 -21.38
C TRP A 4 36.09 -0.43 -20.57
N ARG A 5 36.89 -1.29 -21.20
CA ARG A 5 38.05 -1.92 -20.58
C ARG A 5 39.21 -0.91 -20.55
N VAL A 6 39.43 -0.28 -19.40
CA VAL A 6 40.47 0.76 -19.21
C VAL A 6 41.88 0.13 -19.17
N THR A 7 41.99 -1.03 -18.51
CA THR A 7 43.19 -1.86 -18.45
C THR A 7 42.79 -3.35 -18.56
N PRO A 8 43.72 -4.30 -18.71
CA PRO A 8 43.38 -5.73 -18.66
C PRO A 8 42.61 -6.15 -17.43
N ASN A 9 42.81 -5.43 -16.31
CA ASN A 9 42.20 -5.77 -15.01
C ASN A 9 41.10 -4.79 -14.59
N SER A 10 40.74 -3.80 -15.42
CA SER A 10 39.75 -2.81 -15.02
C SER A 10 38.70 -2.50 -16.09
N VAL A 11 37.48 -2.29 -15.65
CA VAL A 11 36.33 -1.93 -16.48
C VAL A 11 35.61 -0.74 -15.91
N LEU A 12 35.36 0.27 -16.74
CA LEU A 12 34.46 1.37 -16.47
C LEU A 12 33.15 1.12 -17.18
N SER A 13 32.04 1.09 -16.45
CA SER A 13 30.70 0.92 -16.95
C SER A 13 29.90 2.22 -16.79
N VAL A 14 29.24 2.67 -17.85
CA VAL A 14 28.30 3.79 -17.80
C VAL A 14 26.93 3.28 -18.28
N GLY A 15 25.90 3.51 -17.50
CA GLY A 15 24.53 3.14 -17.83
C GLY A 15 23.59 4.33 -17.75
N MET A 16 22.64 4.38 -18.67
CA MET A 16 21.50 5.28 -18.60
C MET A 16 20.25 4.50 -18.94
N GLN A 17 19.17 4.78 -18.23
CA GLN A 17 17.85 4.23 -18.48
C GLN A 17 16.82 5.35 -18.42
N VAL A 18 15.93 5.37 -19.39
CA VAL A 18 14.74 6.21 -19.42
C VAL A 18 13.56 5.29 -19.60
N SER A 19 12.52 5.46 -18.78
CA SER A 19 11.26 4.78 -18.97
C SER A 19 10.12 5.75 -18.82
N HIS A 20 9.11 5.57 -19.66
CA HIS A 20 7.84 6.26 -19.60
C HIS A 20 6.75 5.23 -19.37
N PHE A 21 5.92 5.46 -18.38
CA PHE A 21 4.74 4.64 -18.10
C PHE A 21 3.50 5.52 -18.17
N GLU A 22 2.54 5.08 -18.95
CA GLU A 22 1.23 5.70 -19.07
C GLU A 22 0.16 4.62 -18.92
N SER A 23 -0.87 4.89 -18.11
CA SER A 23 -2.01 4.01 -17.91
C SER A 23 -3.28 4.82 -17.81
N LYS A 24 -4.27 4.47 -18.64
CA LYS A 24 -5.62 5.03 -18.60
C LYS A 24 -6.58 3.97 -18.09
N ARG A 25 -7.30 4.27 -17.03
CA ARG A 25 -8.31 3.40 -16.47
C ARG A 25 -9.60 4.17 -16.29
N ILE A 26 -10.67 3.62 -16.80
CA ILE A 26 -12.03 4.10 -16.57
C ILE A 26 -12.76 3.00 -15.79
N ALA A 27 -13.43 3.37 -14.71
CA ALA A 27 -14.24 2.46 -13.92
C ALA A 27 -15.54 3.17 -13.52
N THR A 28 -16.64 2.44 -13.55
CA THR A 28 -17.94 2.89 -13.01
C THR A 28 -18.29 1.96 -11.85
N GLU A 29 -18.79 2.54 -10.78
CA GLU A 29 -19.22 1.83 -9.58
C GLU A 29 -20.71 2.07 -9.36
N PHE A 30 -21.44 0.98 -9.11
CA PHE A 30 -22.79 1.02 -8.55
C PHE A 30 -22.74 0.68 -7.08
N THR A 31 -23.29 1.57 -6.26
CA THR A 31 -23.41 1.36 -4.82
C THR A 31 -24.88 1.35 -4.47
N ILE A 32 -25.35 0.25 -3.91
CA ILE A 32 -26.73 0.05 -3.48
C ILE A 32 -26.71 -0.21 -1.98
N ASN A 33 -27.42 0.62 -1.21
CA ASN A 33 -27.41 0.53 0.24
C ASN A 33 -28.85 0.54 0.76
N THR A 34 -29.18 -0.45 1.58
CA THR A 34 -30.49 -0.55 2.25
C THR A 34 -30.65 0.46 3.40
N GLY A 35 -29.55 1.09 3.83
CA GLY A 35 -29.51 1.91 5.03
C GLY A 35 -29.36 1.08 6.31
N THR A 36 -28.99 1.73 7.39
CA THR A 36 -28.75 1.10 8.70
C THR A 36 -29.74 1.54 9.78
N ASN A 37 -30.60 2.52 9.48
CA ASN A 37 -31.55 3.05 10.44
C ASN A 37 -32.81 2.18 10.50
N ALA A 38 -33.11 1.67 11.67
CA ALA A 38 -34.35 0.90 11.90
C ALA A 38 -35.62 1.78 11.88
N VAL A 39 -35.47 3.09 12.14
CA VAL A 39 -36.59 4.04 12.13
C VAL A 39 -36.86 4.48 10.68
N PRO A 40 -38.10 4.30 10.17
CA PRO A 40 -38.43 4.71 8.81
C PRO A 40 -38.52 6.25 8.68
N THR A 41 -38.42 6.73 7.43
CA THR A 41 -38.67 8.13 7.09
C THR A 41 -39.52 8.18 5.83
N PRO A 42 -40.74 8.72 5.87
CA PRO A 42 -41.41 9.31 7.07
C PRO A 42 -41.68 8.28 8.17
N ALA A 43 -42.03 8.72 9.39
CA ALA A 43 -42.20 7.89 10.57
C ALA A 43 -43.24 6.73 10.45
N THR A 44 -44.13 6.82 9.50
CA THR A 44 -45.16 5.81 9.19
C THR A 44 -44.74 4.77 8.13
N GLY A 45 -43.51 4.86 7.62
CA GLY A 45 -43.03 3.96 6.58
C GLY A 45 -42.64 2.57 7.08
N THR A 46 -42.10 1.77 6.16
CA THR A 46 -41.59 0.41 6.42
C THR A 46 -40.31 0.46 7.27
N PRO A 47 -40.24 -0.27 8.39
CA PRO A 47 -38.99 -0.39 9.18
C PRO A 47 -37.99 -1.31 8.51
N LEU A 48 -36.72 -1.20 8.92
CA LEU A 48 -35.66 -2.12 8.50
C LEU A 48 -35.98 -3.54 9.01
N SER A 49 -35.92 -4.51 8.10
CA SER A 49 -36.02 -5.95 8.45
C SER A 49 -35.01 -6.76 7.64
N PHE A 50 -34.57 -7.88 8.16
CA PHE A 50 -33.61 -8.76 7.49
C PHE A 50 -33.72 -10.20 7.98
N GLY A 51 -33.22 -11.12 7.18
CA GLY A 51 -33.09 -12.54 7.46
C GLY A 51 -31.92 -13.15 6.72
N ASP A 52 -31.89 -14.47 6.67
CA ASP A 52 -30.75 -15.20 6.07
C ASP A 52 -30.54 -14.89 4.58
N ASN A 53 -31.65 -14.62 3.85
CA ASN A 53 -31.65 -14.41 2.40
C ASN A 53 -32.36 -13.14 1.94
N PHE A 54 -32.68 -12.20 2.83
CA PHE A 54 -33.31 -10.93 2.47
C PHE A 54 -32.86 -9.79 3.39
N VAL A 55 -32.90 -8.57 2.84
CA VAL A 55 -32.81 -7.31 3.59
C VAL A 55 -33.79 -6.32 2.99
N ILE A 56 -34.72 -5.82 3.79
CA ILE A 56 -35.66 -4.78 3.42
C ILE A 56 -35.31 -3.53 4.18
N GLY A 57 -34.78 -2.52 3.49
CA GLY A 57 -34.41 -1.25 4.09
C GLY A 57 -35.59 -0.45 4.58
N ALA A 58 -35.37 0.45 5.54
CA ALA A 58 -36.40 1.35 6.02
C ALA A 58 -36.73 2.42 4.95
N THR A 59 -37.99 2.88 4.96
CA THR A 59 -38.49 3.89 4.03
C THR A 59 -37.64 5.17 4.04
N GLY A 60 -37.18 5.58 2.85
CA GLY A 60 -36.35 6.78 2.66
C GLY A 60 -34.94 6.70 3.23
N ARG A 61 -34.47 5.53 3.66
CA ARG A 61 -33.13 5.33 4.25
C ARG A 61 -32.16 4.62 3.33
N GLY A 62 -32.64 4.06 2.24
CA GLY A 62 -31.78 3.47 1.22
C GLY A 62 -31.13 4.51 0.33
N SER A 63 -30.15 4.07 -0.41
CA SER A 63 -29.51 4.87 -1.45
C SER A 63 -29.05 4.00 -2.61
N MET A 64 -29.05 4.56 -3.80
CA MET A 64 -28.40 4.01 -4.97
C MET A 64 -27.63 5.11 -5.67
N THR A 65 -26.37 4.85 -5.96
CA THR A 65 -25.46 5.79 -6.62
C THR A 65 -24.72 5.12 -7.75
N THR A 66 -24.36 5.89 -8.76
CA THR A 66 -23.52 5.45 -9.88
C THR A 66 -22.43 6.48 -10.14
N GLY A 67 -21.41 6.12 -10.89
CA GLY A 67 -20.33 7.05 -11.29
C GLY A 67 -19.27 7.29 -10.22
N GLY A 68 -19.33 6.61 -9.07
CA GLY A 68 -18.41 6.78 -7.95
C GLY A 68 -16.98 6.29 -8.18
N ALA A 69 -16.76 5.44 -9.20
CA ALA A 69 -15.43 4.95 -9.51
C ALA A 69 -14.63 5.92 -10.39
N ALA A 70 -13.32 5.76 -10.38
CA ALA A 70 -12.41 6.77 -10.89
C ALA A 70 -11.98 6.55 -12.33
N SER A 71 -12.05 7.59 -13.15
CA SER A 71 -11.24 7.72 -14.35
C SER A 71 -9.85 8.23 -13.98
N VAL A 72 -8.83 7.41 -14.18
CA VAL A 72 -7.45 7.72 -13.76
C VAL A 72 -6.52 7.65 -14.96
N HIS A 73 -5.83 8.73 -15.22
CA HIS A 73 -4.69 8.78 -16.11
C HIS A 73 -3.42 8.88 -15.26
N THR A 74 -2.69 7.78 -15.18
CA THR A 74 -1.41 7.71 -14.45
C THR A 74 -0.28 7.91 -15.44
N VAL A 75 0.61 8.84 -15.14
CA VAL A 75 1.84 9.08 -15.93
C VAL A 75 3.02 9.03 -14.98
N MET A 76 4.08 8.35 -15.38
CA MET A 76 5.33 8.29 -14.63
C MET A 76 6.53 8.26 -15.58
N ASP A 77 7.43 9.21 -15.42
CA ASP A 77 8.70 9.31 -16.12
C ASP A 77 9.82 8.96 -15.15
N THR A 78 10.65 8.00 -15.51
CA THR A 78 11.83 7.63 -14.71
C THR A 78 13.07 7.78 -15.56
N THR A 79 14.04 8.51 -15.03
CA THR A 79 15.37 8.63 -15.61
C THR A 79 16.39 8.19 -14.58
N SER A 80 17.28 7.29 -14.95
CA SER A 80 18.41 6.88 -14.08
C SER A 80 19.70 6.84 -14.86
N GLY A 81 20.79 7.15 -14.17
CA GLY A 81 22.15 7.06 -14.68
C GLY A 81 23.07 6.46 -13.63
N ASN A 82 24.05 5.68 -14.07
CA ASN A 82 25.07 5.15 -13.19
C ASN A 82 26.43 5.14 -13.86
N ILE A 83 27.47 5.26 -13.02
CA ILE A 83 28.88 5.09 -13.38
C ILE A 83 29.46 4.11 -12.40
N ARG A 84 30.11 3.04 -12.88
CA ARG A 84 30.74 2.01 -12.03
C ARG A 84 32.13 1.69 -12.54
N TYR A 85 33.07 1.63 -11.63
CA TYR A 85 34.43 1.17 -11.90
C TYR A 85 34.71 -0.12 -11.15
N ARG A 86 35.29 -1.09 -11.82
CA ARG A 86 35.75 -2.36 -11.25
C ARG A 86 37.18 -2.61 -11.65
N TYR A 87 38.03 -2.89 -10.66
CA TYR A 87 39.37 -3.43 -10.83
C TYR A 87 39.46 -4.81 -10.19
N ASP A 88 40.11 -5.76 -10.82
CA ASP A 88 40.29 -7.12 -10.29
C ASP A 88 41.56 -7.73 -10.90
N ASN A 89 42.60 -7.94 -10.07
CA ASN A 89 43.86 -8.57 -10.47
C ASN A 89 44.04 -9.98 -9.85
N GLY A 90 42.93 -10.57 -9.31
CA GLY A 90 42.95 -11.87 -8.64
C GLY A 90 43.32 -11.80 -7.14
N THR A 91 44.12 -10.82 -6.70
CA THR A 91 44.44 -10.60 -5.28
C THR A 91 43.61 -9.47 -4.69
N TRP A 92 43.46 -8.39 -5.43
CA TRP A 92 42.70 -7.23 -5.04
C TRP A 92 41.53 -7.01 -5.98
N ARG A 93 40.35 -6.76 -5.40
CA ARG A 93 39.19 -6.30 -6.14
C ARG A 93 38.69 -5.00 -5.54
N VAL A 94 38.57 -3.98 -6.39
CA VAL A 94 38.00 -2.67 -6.05
C VAL A 94 36.71 -2.51 -6.88
N GLN A 95 35.64 -2.12 -6.23
CA GLN A 95 34.41 -1.72 -6.90
C GLN A 95 33.94 -0.38 -6.33
N THR A 96 33.60 0.56 -7.20
CA THR A 96 33.01 1.83 -6.79
C THR A 96 31.96 2.26 -7.81
N GLY A 97 30.97 3.00 -7.37
CA GLY A 97 29.91 3.47 -8.24
C GLY A 97 29.17 4.67 -7.69
N LEU A 98 28.60 5.41 -8.63
CA LEU A 98 27.65 6.50 -8.38
C LEU A 98 26.38 6.22 -9.17
N ASP A 99 25.25 6.35 -8.51
CA ASP A 99 23.94 6.16 -9.12
C ASP A 99 23.05 7.39 -8.82
N LYS A 100 22.33 7.85 -9.83
CA LYS A 100 21.32 8.90 -9.69
C LYS A 100 20.07 8.51 -10.43
N SER A 101 18.90 8.64 -9.78
CA SER A 101 17.62 8.43 -10.43
C SER A 101 16.58 9.44 -9.99
N ARG A 102 15.64 9.73 -10.89
CA ARG A 102 14.48 10.56 -10.63
C ARG A 102 13.25 9.91 -11.25
N ALA A 103 12.22 9.71 -10.44
CA ALA A 103 10.90 9.32 -10.88
C ALA A 103 9.93 10.48 -10.65
N PHE A 104 9.35 11.00 -11.71
CA PHE A 104 8.42 12.11 -11.67
C PHE A 104 7.11 11.71 -12.30
N GLY A 105 5.99 11.96 -11.63
CA GLY A 105 4.69 11.61 -12.18
C GLY A 105 3.55 11.70 -11.18
N GLY A 106 2.43 11.10 -11.53
CA GLY A 106 1.26 11.07 -10.69
C GLY A 106 -0.03 10.82 -11.46
N TYR A 107 -1.13 11.32 -10.91
CA TYR A 107 -2.44 11.21 -11.52
C TYR A 107 -2.79 12.51 -12.22
N ARG A 108 -3.32 12.38 -13.44
CA ARG A 108 -3.89 13.45 -14.24
C ARG A 108 -5.36 13.15 -14.50
N ASP A 109 -6.15 14.15 -14.73
CA ASP A 109 -7.57 14.04 -15.06
C ASP A 109 -8.03 15.21 -15.96
N THR A 110 -8.33 16.38 -15.40
CA THR A 110 -8.79 17.55 -16.17
C THR A 110 -7.76 18.05 -17.19
N SER A 111 -6.47 17.87 -16.96
CA SER A 111 -5.42 18.14 -17.96
C SER A 111 -5.43 17.15 -19.13
N GLU A 112 -6.09 16.02 -18.98
CA GLU A 112 -6.24 14.98 -19.99
C GLU A 112 -7.67 14.92 -20.56
N GLY A 113 -8.47 15.92 -20.27
CA GLY A 113 -9.79 16.12 -20.89
C GLY A 113 -10.91 15.29 -20.23
N HIS A 114 -10.83 14.99 -18.94
CA HIS A 114 -11.91 14.32 -18.21
C HIS A 114 -11.91 14.68 -16.72
N PHE A 115 -13.06 14.61 -16.08
CA PHE A 115 -13.14 14.59 -14.62
C PHE A 115 -12.68 13.23 -14.07
N ARG A 116 -12.27 13.20 -12.81
CA ARG A 116 -11.88 11.96 -12.15
C ARG A 116 -13.08 11.12 -11.75
N GLN A 117 -14.05 11.74 -11.09
CA GLN A 117 -15.25 11.07 -10.56
C GLN A 117 -16.47 11.98 -10.72
N MET A 118 -17.64 11.35 -10.67
CA MET A 118 -18.93 12.01 -10.63
C MET A 118 -19.76 11.42 -9.48
N SER A 119 -20.45 12.27 -8.73
CA SER A 119 -21.40 11.83 -7.70
C SER A 119 -22.81 11.90 -8.25
N ILE A 120 -23.40 10.73 -8.51
CA ILE A 120 -24.70 10.58 -9.13
C ILE A 120 -25.55 9.72 -8.21
N GLY A 121 -26.68 10.22 -7.73
CA GLY A 121 -27.57 9.52 -6.83
C GLY A 121 -29.02 9.61 -7.27
N MET A 122 -29.91 8.89 -6.59
CA MET A 122 -31.35 8.93 -6.85
C MET A 122 -31.90 10.36 -6.68
N ARG A 123 -32.88 10.73 -7.51
CA ARG A 123 -33.57 12.05 -7.43
C ARG A 123 -34.41 12.20 -6.19
N VAL A 124 -34.92 11.09 -5.66
CA VAL A 124 -35.82 11.03 -4.49
C VAL A 124 -35.26 10.09 -3.43
N PRO A 125 -35.60 10.26 -2.16
CA PRO A 125 -35.31 9.29 -1.12
C PRO A 125 -35.94 7.93 -1.46
N VAL A 126 -35.21 6.84 -1.21
CA VAL A 126 -35.61 5.50 -1.62
C VAL A 126 -35.61 4.51 -0.45
N ARG A 127 -36.44 3.50 -0.53
CA ARG A 127 -36.34 2.25 0.21
C ARG A 127 -35.76 1.20 -0.75
N VAL A 128 -34.75 0.48 -0.31
CA VAL A 128 -34.08 -0.58 -1.08
C VAL A 128 -34.40 -1.92 -0.43
N ALA A 129 -34.82 -2.88 -1.23
CA ALA A 129 -35.05 -4.26 -0.80
C ALA A 129 -34.18 -5.22 -1.61
N PHE A 130 -33.52 -6.14 -0.93
CA PHE A 130 -32.84 -7.30 -1.50
C PHE A 130 -33.59 -8.56 -1.10
N SER A 131 -33.86 -9.44 -2.05
CA SER A 131 -34.41 -10.77 -1.80
C SER A 131 -33.64 -11.84 -2.57
N ASP A 132 -33.87 -13.09 -2.20
CA ASP A 132 -33.21 -14.27 -2.78
C ASP A 132 -31.65 -14.13 -2.75
N ILE A 133 -31.15 -13.66 -1.63
CA ILE A 133 -29.71 -13.47 -1.46
C ILE A 133 -29.06 -14.85 -1.39
N ASN A 134 -28.13 -15.09 -2.31
CA ASN A 134 -27.31 -16.29 -2.35
C ASN A 134 -25.85 -15.89 -2.11
N GLU A 135 -25.30 -16.23 -0.94
CA GLU A 135 -23.96 -15.87 -0.46
C GLU A 135 -23.69 -14.35 -0.51
N VAL A 136 -23.21 -13.85 -1.64
CA VAL A 136 -22.78 -12.44 -1.84
C VAL A 136 -23.63 -11.70 -2.86
N ARG A 137 -24.68 -12.32 -3.39
CA ARG A 137 -25.45 -11.81 -4.51
C ARG A 137 -26.95 -11.81 -4.19
N PRO A 138 -27.63 -10.65 -4.27
CA PRO A 138 -29.08 -10.62 -4.27
C PRO A 138 -29.61 -11.22 -5.58
N GLY A 139 -30.65 -12.04 -5.48
CA GLY A 139 -31.41 -12.54 -6.64
C GLY A 139 -32.29 -11.43 -7.24
N THR A 140 -32.89 -10.62 -6.37
CA THR A 140 -33.74 -9.49 -6.73
C THR A 140 -33.35 -8.23 -5.99
N ILE A 141 -33.38 -7.10 -6.69
CA ILE A 141 -33.16 -5.74 -6.14
C ILE A 141 -34.38 -4.92 -6.52
N GLU A 142 -35.04 -4.35 -5.53
CA GLU A 142 -36.22 -3.49 -5.72
C GLU A 142 -36.01 -2.15 -5.02
N LEU A 143 -36.42 -1.08 -5.69
CA LEU A 143 -36.41 0.27 -5.15
C LEU A 143 -37.84 0.83 -5.15
N PHE A 144 -38.16 1.53 -4.07
CA PHE A 144 -39.44 2.19 -3.88
C PHE A 144 -39.21 3.62 -3.37
N ASP A 145 -40.08 4.54 -3.77
CA ASP A 145 -40.14 5.87 -3.17
C ASP A 145 -40.79 5.86 -1.77
N ASN A 146 -40.91 7.04 -1.16
CA ASN A 146 -41.57 7.17 0.15
C ASN A 146 -43.07 6.83 0.16
N ASN A 147 -43.71 6.80 -1.02
CA ASN A 147 -45.12 6.42 -1.20
C ASN A 147 -45.28 4.93 -1.57
N ASN A 148 -44.16 4.20 -1.52
CA ASN A 148 -44.11 2.77 -1.89
C ASN A 148 -44.35 2.50 -3.38
N ALA A 149 -44.19 3.52 -4.26
CA ALA A 149 -44.22 3.31 -5.70
C ALA A 149 -42.86 2.77 -6.19
N PRO A 150 -42.85 1.78 -7.10
CA PRO A 150 -41.60 1.20 -7.60
C PRO A 150 -40.82 2.20 -8.44
N ILE A 151 -39.51 2.17 -8.31
CA ILE A 151 -38.58 3.00 -9.07
C ILE A 151 -37.72 2.11 -9.97
N ASP A 152 -37.70 2.42 -11.25
CA ASP A 152 -36.80 1.81 -12.21
C ASP A 152 -35.39 2.39 -12.04
N TYR A 153 -34.52 1.65 -11.37
CA TYR A 153 -33.12 2.04 -11.12
C TYR A 153 -32.19 1.80 -12.33
N MET A 154 -32.66 1.15 -13.37
CA MET A 154 -31.97 1.02 -14.65
C MET A 154 -32.18 2.25 -15.55
N ASN A 155 -33.17 3.07 -15.26
CA ASN A 155 -33.42 4.30 -15.99
C ASN A 155 -32.55 5.44 -15.46
N ALA A 156 -31.67 5.99 -16.33
CA ALA A 156 -30.81 7.12 -15.99
C ALA A 156 -31.57 8.37 -15.53
N SER A 157 -32.84 8.54 -15.96
CA SER A 157 -33.69 9.66 -15.54
C SER A 157 -34.12 9.59 -14.06
N SER A 158 -34.01 8.40 -13.43
CA SER A 158 -34.23 8.24 -11.99
C SER A 158 -33.13 8.86 -11.13
N TYR A 159 -32.01 9.29 -11.75
CA TYR A 159 -30.84 9.83 -11.08
C TYR A 159 -30.65 11.32 -11.31
N GLN A 160 -29.82 11.91 -10.49
CA GLN A 160 -29.30 13.28 -10.69
C GLN A 160 -27.78 13.30 -10.48
N LEU A 161 -27.08 14.09 -11.28
CA LEU A 161 -25.68 14.42 -11.09
C LEU A 161 -25.56 15.53 -10.03
N ASN A 162 -24.85 15.26 -8.96
CA ASN A 162 -24.66 16.22 -7.88
C ASN A 162 -23.35 16.99 -8.02
N THR A 163 -22.25 16.28 -8.13
CA THR A 163 -20.92 16.89 -8.19
C THR A 163 -20.00 16.14 -9.15
N VAL A 164 -19.01 16.84 -9.66
CA VAL A 164 -17.87 16.28 -10.37
C VAL A 164 -16.59 16.67 -9.63
N ASN A 165 -15.53 15.85 -9.73
CA ASN A 165 -14.29 16.18 -9.10
C ASN A 165 -13.05 15.96 -9.97
N SER A 166 -11.94 16.58 -9.54
CA SER A 166 -10.60 16.42 -10.07
C SER A 166 -9.63 16.19 -8.91
N THR A 167 -8.84 15.12 -8.98
CA THR A 167 -7.90 14.77 -7.90
C THR A 167 -6.49 14.50 -8.44
N PRO A 168 -5.85 15.51 -9.08
CA PRO A 168 -4.50 15.34 -9.57
C PRO A 168 -3.52 15.14 -8.43
N ARG A 169 -2.49 14.35 -8.71
CA ARG A 169 -1.39 14.09 -7.79
C ARG A 169 -0.08 14.29 -8.51
N ARG A 170 0.88 14.90 -7.83
CA ARG A 170 2.25 15.05 -8.28
C ARG A 170 3.19 14.47 -7.25
N THR A 171 4.13 13.66 -7.71
CA THR A 171 5.19 13.05 -6.89
C THR A 171 6.53 13.21 -7.63
N ASP A 172 7.55 13.68 -6.93
CA ASP A 172 8.93 13.78 -7.40
C ASP A 172 9.80 12.98 -6.42
N ASP A 173 10.25 11.80 -6.86
CA ASP A 173 11.14 10.91 -6.09
C ASP A 173 12.55 10.98 -6.69
N ARG A 174 13.56 11.23 -5.86
CA ARG A 174 14.96 11.28 -6.26
C ARG A 174 15.80 10.38 -5.37
N PHE A 175 16.68 9.62 -6.00
CA PHE A 175 17.68 8.80 -5.33
C PHE A 175 19.07 9.17 -5.84
N GLU A 176 19.99 9.39 -4.92
CA GLU A 176 21.40 9.57 -5.19
C GLU A 176 22.17 8.61 -4.29
N SER A 177 23.10 7.85 -4.87
CA SER A 177 23.91 6.94 -4.06
C SER A 177 25.34 6.82 -4.59
N GLY A 178 26.25 6.54 -3.67
CA GLY A 178 27.63 6.21 -3.96
C GLY A 178 28.11 5.09 -3.05
N PHE A 179 29.01 4.24 -3.57
CA PHE A 179 29.62 3.18 -2.79
C PHE A 179 31.07 2.92 -3.21
N ALA A 180 31.86 2.35 -2.31
CA ALA A 180 33.18 1.83 -2.56
C ALA A 180 33.44 0.57 -1.74
N ASP A 181 33.94 -0.47 -2.41
CA ASP A 181 34.25 -1.77 -1.84
C ASP A 181 35.67 -2.16 -2.19
N LEU A 182 36.41 -2.70 -1.21
CA LEU A 182 37.74 -3.24 -1.35
C LEU A 182 37.75 -4.68 -0.83
N ARG A 183 38.10 -5.64 -1.67
CA ARG A 183 38.32 -7.04 -1.31
C ARG A 183 39.78 -7.43 -1.54
N ARG A 184 40.33 -8.21 -0.60
CA ARG A 184 41.65 -8.82 -0.70
C ARG A 184 41.58 -10.33 -0.47
N GLU A 185 42.13 -11.09 -1.40
CA GLU A 185 42.37 -12.53 -1.22
C GLU A 185 43.64 -12.73 -0.34
N LEU A 186 43.52 -13.60 0.67
CA LEU A 186 44.59 -13.84 1.67
C LEU A 186 45.39 -15.08 1.30
N GLY A 187 46.15 -15.01 0.21
CA GLY A 187 46.93 -16.15 -0.32
C GLY A 187 48.06 -16.68 0.58
N PHE A 188 48.34 -16.01 1.71
CA PHE A 188 49.31 -16.46 2.70
C PHE A 188 48.77 -17.44 3.73
N LEU A 189 47.45 -17.67 3.75
CA LEU A 189 46.82 -18.62 4.64
C LEU A 189 46.82 -20.03 4.02
N PRO A 190 46.83 -21.11 4.84
CA PRO A 190 46.81 -22.49 4.35
C PRO A 190 45.47 -22.93 3.79
N PHE A 191 44.47 -22.07 3.75
CA PHE A 191 43.13 -22.27 3.20
C PHE A 191 42.70 -20.99 2.48
N PRO A 192 41.80 -21.08 1.50
CA PRO A 192 41.25 -19.89 0.83
C PRO A 192 40.52 -18.99 1.80
N ALA A 193 40.91 -17.72 1.80
CA ALA A 193 40.28 -16.70 2.64
C ALA A 193 40.28 -15.37 1.93
N ALA A 194 39.31 -14.53 2.23
CA ALA A 194 39.25 -13.17 1.76
C ALA A 194 38.65 -12.24 2.84
N ILE A 195 39.11 -10.99 2.82
CA ILE A 195 38.51 -9.91 3.61
C ILE A 195 37.94 -8.89 2.64
N GLN A 196 36.79 -8.35 2.96
CA GLN A 196 36.15 -7.27 2.21
C GLN A 196 35.66 -6.20 3.16
N VAL A 197 35.96 -4.95 2.83
CA VAL A 197 35.45 -3.77 3.52
C VAL A 197 34.82 -2.82 2.52
N GLY A 198 33.84 -2.07 2.95
CA GLY A 198 33.19 -1.12 2.05
C GLY A 198 32.36 -0.09 2.79
N GLY A 199 31.94 0.91 2.03
CA GLY A 199 31.07 1.97 2.52
C GLY A 199 30.13 2.46 1.43
N SER A 200 28.99 2.98 1.85
CA SER A 200 28.00 3.55 0.94
C SER A 200 27.25 4.72 1.59
N LYS A 201 26.82 5.66 0.76
CA LYS A 201 25.86 6.70 1.14
C LYS A 201 24.74 6.74 0.12
N ARG A 202 23.49 6.80 0.59
CA ARG A 202 22.30 6.92 -0.22
C ARG A 202 21.40 8.02 0.33
N VAL A 203 20.92 8.90 -0.54
CA VAL A 203 19.94 9.93 -0.22
C VAL A 203 18.70 9.69 -1.05
N HIS A 204 17.55 9.66 -0.38
CA HIS A 204 16.21 9.57 -1.00
C HIS A 204 15.41 10.80 -0.63
N THR A 205 15.00 11.58 -1.63
CA THR A 205 14.12 12.75 -1.45
C THR A 205 12.79 12.49 -2.10
N ARG A 206 11.69 12.79 -1.41
CA ARG A 206 10.31 12.66 -1.91
C ARG A 206 9.52 13.93 -1.67
N ASP A 207 8.97 14.52 -2.72
CA ASP A 207 8.01 15.63 -2.67
C ASP A 207 6.66 15.17 -3.22
N ILE A 208 5.60 15.25 -2.40
CA ILE A 208 4.24 14.84 -2.76
C ILE A 208 3.30 16.01 -2.60
N ARG A 209 2.48 16.24 -3.63
CA ARG A 209 1.36 17.20 -3.61
C ARG A 209 0.12 16.54 -4.19
N ARG A 210 -1.00 16.64 -3.47
CA ARG A 210 -2.29 16.10 -3.89
C ARG A 210 -3.33 17.20 -3.85
N PHE A 211 -4.29 17.11 -4.76
CA PHE A 211 -5.38 18.06 -4.88
C PHE A 211 -6.71 17.31 -4.90
N ASN A 212 -7.78 17.96 -4.45
CA ASN A 212 -9.15 17.46 -4.55
C ASN A 212 -10.07 18.65 -4.79
N ARG A 213 -10.49 18.83 -6.04
CA ARG A 213 -11.32 19.93 -6.52
C ARG A 213 -12.70 19.40 -6.82
N ASN A 214 -13.72 20.05 -6.29
CA ASN A 214 -15.10 19.64 -6.47
C ASN A 214 -15.91 20.78 -7.07
N TRP A 215 -16.83 20.45 -7.97
CA TRP A 215 -17.81 21.37 -8.54
C TRP A 215 -19.21 20.78 -8.37
N THR A 216 -20.17 21.63 -8.09
CA THR A 216 -21.58 21.30 -8.10
C THR A 216 -22.12 21.45 -9.51
N TYR A 217 -22.86 20.45 -10.00
CA TYR A 217 -23.55 20.53 -11.27
C TYR A 217 -24.90 21.22 -11.06
N ASN A 218 -25.16 22.33 -11.76
CA ASN A 218 -26.38 23.13 -11.64
C ASN A 218 -27.50 22.63 -12.56
N GLY A 219 -27.17 21.81 -13.55
CA GLY A 219 -28.12 21.30 -14.53
C GLY A 219 -28.38 22.23 -15.71
N ILE A 220 -28.84 21.66 -16.81
CA ILE A 220 -29.35 22.40 -17.96
C ILE A 220 -30.76 22.90 -17.61
N ASN A 221 -30.93 24.23 -17.55
CA ASN A 221 -32.18 24.85 -17.09
C ASN A 221 -32.64 24.37 -15.70
N GLY A 222 -31.67 24.04 -14.81
CA GLY A 222 -31.94 23.56 -13.47
C GLY A 222 -32.20 22.03 -13.36
N ASP A 223 -32.34 21.33 -14.48
CA ASP A 223 -32.46 19.86 -14.46
C ASP A 223 -31.07 19.21 -14.39
N ARG A 224 -30.77 18.57 -13.27
CA ARG A 224 -29.51 17.87 -13.01
C ARG A 224 -29.48 16.44 -13.54
N SER A 225 -30.23 16.16 -14.62
CA SER A 225 -30.24 14.84 -15.28
C SER A 225 -28.82 14.44 -15.73
N PRO A 226 -28.37 13.21 -15.45
CA PRO A 226 -27.11 12.68 -15.99
C PRO A 226 -27.25 12.15 -17.42
N VAL A 227 -28.45 12.12 -17.99
CA VAL A 227 -28.73 11.57 -19.33
C VAL A 227 -27.82 12.15 -20.42
N PRO A 228 -27.52 13.47 -20.47
CA PRO A 228 -26.59 14.02 -21.44
C PRO A 228 -25.17 13.44 -21.41
N PHE A 229 -24.81 12.80 -20.30
CA PHE A 229 -23.47 12.26 -20.07
C PHE A 229 -23.41 10.73 -20.15
N LEU A 230 -24.47 10.09 -20.65
CA LEU A 230 -24.49 8.63 -20.83
C LEU A 230 -23.39 8.20 -21.81
N SER A 231 -22.58 7.24 -21.37
CA SER A 231 -21.58 6.62 -22.22
C SER A 231 -22.23 5.59 -23.14
N PRO A 232 -21.96 5.64 -24.47
CA PRO A 232 -22.40 4.58 -25.37
C PRO A 232 -21.64 3.26 -25.18
N LEU A 233 -20.52 3.32 -24.45
CA LEU A 233 -19.70 2.15 -24.13
C LEU A 233 -20.35 1.37 -22.95
N TYR A 234 -20.25 0.05 -22.99
CA TYR A 234 -20.68 -0.85 -21.90
C TYR A 234 -22.18 -0.95 -21.64
N VAL A 235 -23.04 -0.35 -22.43
CA VAL A 235 -24.51 -0.38 -22.25
C VAL A 235 -25.06 -1.80 -22.21
N ASN A 236 -24.43 -2.74 -22.92
CA ASN A 236 -24.84 -4.15 -23.01
C ASN A 236 -23.90 -5.10 -22.27
N GLU A 237 -22.92 -4.58 -21.54
CA GLU A 237 -21.98 -5.42 -20.81
C GLU A 237 -22.68 -6.17 -19.67
N TYR A 238 -22.26 -7.41 -19.47
CA TYR A 238 -22.70 -8.24 -18.36
C TYR A 238 -21.86 -7.93 -17.14
N HIS A 239 -22.49 -7.49 -16.07
CA HIS A 239 -21.86 -7.47 -14.77
C HIS A 239 -21.87 -8.87 -14.16
N TYR A 240 -20.84 -9.21 -13.37
CA TYR A 240 -20.66 -10.54 -12.79
C TYR A 240 -21.85 -11.05 -11.96
N TYR A 241 -22.70 -10.17 -11.48
CA TYR A 241 -23.87 -10.51 -10.69
C TYR A 241 -25.13 -10.76 -11.54
N GLY A 242 -25.01 -10.82 -12.87
CA GLY A 242 -26.12 -11.10 -13.77
C GLY A 242 -26.96 -9.88 -14.13
N PHE A 243 -26.55 -8.69 -13.76
CA PHE A 243 -27.22 -7.44 -14.12
C PHE A 243 -26.70 -6.91 -15.45
N ARG A 244 -27.58 -6.32 -16.24
CA ARG A 244 -27.27 -5.63 -17.50
C ARG A 244 -27.90 -4.26 -17.53
N GLY A 245 -27.37 -3.37 -18.38
CA GLY A 245 -28.03 -2.12 -18.71
C GLY A 245 -27.94 -1.04 -17.66
N PHE A 246 -27.05 -1.16 -16.67
CA PHE A 246 -26.80 -0.04 -15.76
C PHE A 246 -26.39 1.21 -16.53
N PRO A 247 -26.91 2.39 -16.18
CA PRO A 247 -26.51 3.62 -16.83
C PRO A 247 -25.06 3.95 -16.51
N HIS A 248 -24.19 3.86 -17.52
CA HIS A 248 -22.80 4.28 -17.45
C HIS A 248 -22.67 5.74 -17.80
N ILE A 249 -22.10 6.53 -16.93
CA ILE A 249 -21.92 7.97 -17.09
C ILE A 249 -20.45 8.29 -17.38
N SER A 250 -20.19 9.08 -18.42
CA SER A 250 -18.88 9.41 -18.90
C SER A 250 -18.31 10.67 -18.24
N PRO A 251 -17.22 10.59 -17.46
CA PRO A 251 -16.51 11.76 -16.95
C PRO A 251 -15.97 12.68 -18.04
N LYS A 252 -15.71 12.12 -19.23
CA LYS A 252 -15.27 12.90 -20.39
C LYS A 252 -16.38 13.78 -20.93
N LEU A 253 -17.59 13.25 -21.14
CA LEU A 253 -18.72 14.04 -21.62
C LEU A 253 -19.09 15.17 -20.65
N ALA A 254 -18.99 14.91 -19.33
CA ALA A 254 -19.21 15.97 -18.34
C ALA A 254 -18.10 17.05 -18.40
N TRP A 255 -16.86 16.67 -18.70
CA TRP A 255 -15.77 17.61 -18.92
C TRP A 255 -15.97 18.44 -20.17
N ASP A 256 -16.37 17.82 -21.29
CA ASP A 256 -16.67 18.52 -22.54
C ASP A 256 -17.76 19.58 -22.31
N ALA A 257 -18.84 19.23 -21.62
CA ALA A 257 -19.90 20.17 -21.24
C ALA A 257 -19.41 21.31 -20.32
N PHE A 258 -18.46 21.03 -19.42
CA PHE A 258 -17.82 22.08 -18.61
C PHE A 258 -16.99 23.04 -19.46
N GLN A 259 -16.29 22.53 -20.48
CA GLN A 259 -15.53 23.38 -21.41
C GLN A 259 -16.44 24.25 -22.28
N GLU A 260 -17.57 23.70 -22.74
CA GLU A 260 -18.54 24.42 -23.55
C GLU A 260 -19.31 25.48 -22.75
N ASN A 261 -19.72 25.15 -21.54
CA ASN A 261 -20.46 26.03 -20.63
C ASN A 261 -20.04 25.86 -19.16
N PRO A 262 -19.00 26.55 -18.71
CA PRO A 262 -18.53 26.46 -17.33
C PRO A 262 -19.57 26.85 -16.26
N ALA A 263 -20.59 27.66 -16.62
CA ALA A 263 -21.64 28.07 -15.68
C ALA A 263 -22.53 26.89 -15.19
N LEU A 264 -22.53 25.77 -15.91
CA LEU A 264 -23.21 24.55 -15.48
C LEU A 264 -22.56 23.91 -14.24
N PHE A 265 -21.31 24.28 -13.93
CA PHE A 265 -20.53 23.68 -12.86
C PHE A 265 -19.91 24.77 -12.00
N THR A 266 -20.42 24.98 -10.81
CA THR A 266 -19.96 26.03 -9.90
C THR A 266 -19.31 25.47 -8.66
N LYS A 267 -18.51 26.29 -7.97
CA LYS A 267 -17.96 25.96 -6.67
C LYS A 267 -18.68 26.73 -5.57
N THR A 268 -19.10 26.01 -4.53
CA THR A 268 -19.57 26.64 -3.29
C THR A 268 -18.40 27.11 -2.45
N ALA A 269 -18.65 28.05 -1.50
CA ALA A 269 -17.64 28.46 -0.55
C ALA A 269 -17.09 27.27 0.26
N ALA A 270 -17.96 26.34 0.67
CA ALA A 270 -17.54 25.13 1.38
C ALA A 270 -16.61 24.24 0.53
N GLN A 271 -16.84 24.11 -0.77
CA GLN A 271 -15.97 23.36 -1.67
C GLN A 271 -14.60 24.02 -1.84
N LEU A 272 -14.54 25.35 -1.90
CA LEU A 272 -13.26 26.09 -1.94
C LEU A 272 -12.46 25.90 -0.65
N VAL A 273 -13.10 25.94 0.50
CA VAL A 273 -12.47 25.67 1.81
C VAL A 273 -11.97 24.23 1.88
N ALA A 274 -12.77 23.25 1.43
CA ALA A 274 -12.39 21.85 1.42
C ALA A 274 -11.20 21.58 0.46
N GLU A 275 -11.16 22.24 -0.70
CA GLU A 275 -10.05 22.16 -1.66
C GLU A 275 -8.75 22.66 -1.05
N GLU A 276 -8.78 23.84 -0.41
CA GLU A 276 -7.59 24.43 0.23
C GLU A 276 -7.12 23.60 1.42
N THR A 277 -8.06 23.15 2.28
CA THR A 277 -7.76 22.23 3.38
C THR A 277 -7.09 20.96 2.90
N PHE A 278 -7.63 20.36 1.82
CA PHE A 278 -7.06 19.14 1.26
C PHE A 278 -5.65 19.38 0.68
N ARG A 279 -5.45 20.50 -0.02
CA ARG A 279 -4.16 20.88 -0.61
C ARG A 279 -3.09 20.99 0.47
N ILE A 280 -3.38 21.68 1.56
CA ILE A 280 -2.46 21.88 2.70
C ILE A 280 -2.16 20.55 3.37
N ASN A 281 -3.19 19.78 3.73
CA ASN A 281 -3.06 18.54 4.50
C ASN A 281 -2.42 17.39 3.69
N ASN A 282 -2.21 17.56 2.38
CA ASN A 282 -1.60 16.56 1.50
C ASN A 282 -0.37 17.10 0.75
N SER A 283 0.30 18.11 1.34
CA SER A 283 1.60 18.61 0.90
C SER A 283 2.68 18.08 1.84
N GLU A 284 3.46 17.11 1.38
CA GLU A 284 4.42 16.37 2.18
C GLU A 284 5.81 16.40 1.51
N TYR A 285 6.85 16.56 2.31
CA TYR A 285 8.25 16.44 1.91
C TYR A 285 8.97 15.48 2.85
N PHE A 286 9.88 14.70 2.32
CA PHE A 286 10.68 13.76 3.08
C PHE A 286 12.05 13.58 2.45
N GLU A 287 13.09 13.53 3.29
CA GLU A 287 14.44 13.18 2.91
C GLU A 287 14.99 12.13 3.88
N GLU A 288 15.65 11.10 3.35
CA GLU A 288 16.35 10.07 4.10
C GLU A 288 17.77 9.94 3.55
N ALA A 289 18.76 10.14 4.40
CA ALA A 289 20.15 9.87 4.12
C ALA A 289 20.61 8.63 4.92
N VAL A 290 21.18 7.66 4.23
CA VAL A 290 21.69 6.41 4.84
C VAL A 290 23.17 6.30 4.53
N THR A 291 23.99 6.32 5.58
CA THR A 291 25.43 6.08 5.51
C THR A 291 25.76 4.73 6.14
N ALA A 292 26.55 3.92 5.47
CA ALA A 292 26.87 2.59 5.97
C ALA A 292 28.31 2.20 5.69
N TYR A 293 28.87 1.43 6.63
CA TYR A 293 30.18 0.80 6.53
C TYR A 293 30.07 -0.68 6.90
N TYR A 294 30.89 -1.52 6.27
CA TYR A 294 30.91 -2.93 6.63
C TYR A 294 32.31 -3.52 6.53
N ALA A 295 32.52 -4.59 7.29
CA ALA A 295 33.66 -5.48 7.15
C ALA A 295 33.14 -6.92 7.17
N GLN A 296 33.61 -7.74 6.24
CA GLN A 296 33.28 -9.16 6.15
C GLN A 296 34.51 -10.00 5.79
N SER A 297 34.47 -11.26 6.20
CA SER A 297 35.47 -12.26 5.90
C SER A 297 34.82 -13.53 5.35
N GLU A 298 35.47 -14.13 4.40
CA GLU A 298 35.08 -15.41 3.79
C GLU A 298 36.22 -16.43 3.96
N PHE A 299 35.88 -17.64 4.38
CA PHE A 299 36.83 -18.74 4.60
C PHE A 299 36.32 -20.01 3.95
N SER A 300 37.21 -20.78 3.31
CA SER A 300 36.94 -22.12 2.84
C SER A 300 37.80 -23.12 3.61
N LEU A 301 37.18 -23.85 4.52
CA LEU A 301 37.83 -24.75 5.48
C LEU A 301 37.53 -26.22 5.16
N LEU A 302 38.19 -27.15 5.86
CA LEU A 302 37.94 -28.61 5.73
C LEU A 302 38.02 -29.11 4.28
N ASN A 303 39.09 -28.74 3.56
CA ASN A 303 39.25 -29.03 2.16
C ASN A 303 38.06 -28.57 1.29
N TYR A 304 37.63 -27.31 1.43
CA TYR A 304 36.50 -26.66 0.77
C TYR A 304 35.11 -27.21 1.14
N LYS A 305 35.02 -28.13 2.11
CA LYS A 305 33.70 -28.63 2.55
C LYS A 305 32.93 -27.61 3.36
N LEU A 306 33.59 -26.78 4.15
CA LEU A 306 32.97 -25.76 4.98
C LEU A 306 33.32 -24.37 4.46
N LYS A 307 32.31 -23.63 3.99
CA LYS A 307 32.40 -22.21 3.67
C LYS A 307 31.79 -21.40 4.82
N VAL A 308 32.52 -20.42 5.30
CA VAL A 308 32.11 -19.50 6.36
C VAL A 308 32.14 -18.11 5.78
N LEU A 309 31.02 -17.40 5.86
CA LEU A 309 30.93 -15.98 5.59
C LEU A 309 30.47 -15.28 6.88
N THR A 310 31.25 -14.33 7.37
CA THR A 310 30.91 -13.58 8.57
C THR A 310 31.28 -12.11 8.41
N GLY A 311 30.53 -11.24 9.04
CA GLY A 311 30.80 -9.82 8.98
C GLY A 311 29.87 -9.00 9.85
N VAL A 312 30.13 -7.70 9.86
CA VAL A 312 29.30 -6.71 10.54
C VAL A 312 29.14 -5.49 9.64
N ARG A 313 27.92 -4.98 9.63
CA ARG A 313 27.56 -3.71 8.99
C ARG A 313 27.14 -2.71 10.07
N TYR A 314 27.73 -1.53 10.06
CA TYR A 314 27.24 -0.34 10.76
C TYR A 314 26.43 0.48 9.78
N GLU A 315 25.29 0.99 10.21
CA GLU A 315 24.45 1.86 9.39
C GLU A 315 23.89 2.99 10.24
N GLU A 316 24.01 4.21 9.74
CA GLU A 316 23.41 5.42 10.28
C GLU A 316 22.37 5.93 9.28
N THR A 317 21.22 6.31 9.80
CA THR A 317 20.12 6.88 9.00
C THR A 317 19.72 8.22 9.61
N GLU A 318 19.69 9.25 8.78
CA GLU A 318 19.18 10.57 9.08
C GLU A 318 17.92 10.80 8.27
N THR A 319 16.86 11.29 8.91
CA THR A 319 15.59 11.61 8.26
C THR A 319 15.20 13.04 8.57
N GLU A 320 14.69 13.74 7.56
CA GLU A 320 14.03 15.04 7.68
C GLU A 320 12.68 14.97 6.98
N GLY A 321 11.64 15.50 7.61
CA GLY A 321 10.30 15.54 7.03
C GLY A 321 9.61 16.87 7.28
N LYS A 322 8.71 17.25 6.36
CA LYS A 322 7.86 18.44 6.47
C LYS A 322 6.44 18.08 6.02
N GLY A 323 5.50 18.42 6.85
CA GLY A 323 4.08 18.14 6.57
C GLY A 323 3.15 19.15 7.23
N PRO A 324 1.84 18.96 7.09
CA PRO A 324 0.87 19.93 7.58
C PRO A 324 0.86 20.03 9.11
N LEU A 325 0.72 21.26 9.57
CA LEU A 325 0.37 21.58 10.96
C LEU A 325 -1.04 22.14 11.01
N VAL A 326 -1.88 21.55 11.84
CA VAL A 326 -3.24 22.04 12.12
C VAL A 326 -3.32 22.44 13.58
N ASP A 327 -3.57 23.72 13.83
CA ASP A 327 -3.84 24.29 15.16
C ASP A 327 -5.26 24.85 15.19
N ASN A 328 -6.19 24.09 15.75
CA ASN A 328 -7.58 24.49 15.82
C ASN A 328 -7.85 25.61 16.81
N ALA A 329 -6.94 25.88 17.74
CA ALA A 329 -7.04 26.96 18.71
C ALA A 329 -6.60 28.34 18.16
N ALA A 330 -5.90 28.38 17.03
CA ALA A 330 -5.37 29.60 16.42
C ALA A 330 -6.41 30.63 16.05
N VAL A 331 -7.69 30.30 16.02
CA VAL A 331 -8.81 31.18 15.71
C VAL A 331 -9.28 32.01 16.91
N TRP A 332 -8.84 31.67 18.13
CA TRP A 332 -9.35 32.31 19.34
C TRP A 332 -8.42 33.43 19.85
N GLN A 333 -9.01 34.47 20.38
CA GLN A 333 -8.28 35.52 21.11
C GLN A 333 -7.78 34.96 22.44
N ARG A 334 -6.59 35.43 22.87
CA ARG A 334 -5.99 35.03 24.14
C ARG A 334 -5.73 36.21 25.05
N ASN A 335 -5.89 35.96 26.33
CA ASN A 335 -5.41 36.83 27.40
C ASN A 335 -3.89 36.70 27.57
N ALA A 336 -3.29 37.57 28.36
CA ALA A 336 -1.85 37.54 28.63
C ALA A 336 -1.39 36.28 29.40
N ASP A 337 -2.30 35.63 30.15
CA ASP A 337 -2.07 34.41 30.89
C ASP A 337 -2.24 33.14 30.05
N GLY A 338 -2.56 33.28 28.73
CA GLY A 338 -2.76 32.17 27.81
C GLY A 338 -4.18 31.63 27.70
N THR A 339 -5.11 32.05 28.60
CA THR A 339 -6.52 31.68 28.54
C THR A 339 -7.23 32.30 27.35
N PHE A 340 -8.37 31.70 26.95
CA PHE A 340 -9.18 32.28 25.88
C PHE A 340 -10.01 33.47 26.36
N VAL A 341 -10.03 34.52 25.55
CA VAL A 341 -10.92 35.68 25.80
C VAL A 341 -12.37 35.27 25.61
N ARG A 342 -13.24 35.60 26.56
CA ARG A 342 -14.66 35.25 26.56
C ARG A 342 -15.55 36.46 26.55
N ASN A 343 -16.74 36.34 25.96
CA ASN A 343 -17.80 37.35 26.05
C ASN A 343 -18.59 37.18 27.37
N ALA A 344 -19.56 38.07 27.61
CA ALA A 344 -20.39 38.05 28.81
C ALA A 344 -21.24 36.77 28.99
N ALA A 345 -21.44 36.00 27.92
CA ALA A 345 -22.12 34.70 27.95
C ALA A 345 -21.13 33.52 28.13
N GLY A 346 -19.85 33.76 28.42
CA GLY A 346 -18.82 32.75 28.62
C GLY A 346 -18.30 32.12 27.34
N GLN A 347 -18.70 32.58 26.15
CA GLN A 347 -18.28 32.01 24.89
C GLN A 347 -16.93 32.59 24.44
N ARG A 348 -16.03 31.76 23.88
CA ARG A 348 -14.75 32.22 23.35
C ARG A 348 -14.94 33.23 22.22
N ILE A 349 -14.12 34.28 22.23
CA ILE A 349 -14.12 35.31 21.19
C ILE A 349 -13.15 34.93 20.09
N ARG A 350 -13.65 34.89 18.86
CA ARG A 350 -12.81 34.67 17.69
C ARG A 350 -11.94 35.88 17.38
N ARG A 351 -10.79 35.64 16.85
CA ARG A 351 -9.94 36.66 16.24
C ARG A 351 -10.67 37.28 15.04
N PRO A 352 -10.61 38.60 14.83
CA PRO A 352 -11.24 39.24 13.66
C PRO A 352 -10.79 38.65 12.33
N GLU A 353 -9.50 38.29 12.24
CA GLU A 353 -8.88 37.71 11.05
C GLU A 353 -9.35 36.28 10.73
N ALA A 354 -9.96 35.59 11.70
CA ALA A 354 -10.45 34.23 11.50
C ALA A 354 -11.70 34.16 10.61
N GLY A 355 -12.34 35.31 10.33
CA GLY A 355 -13.54 35.34 9.51
C GLY A 355 -14.67 34.45 10.04
N ALA A 356 -15.53 33.98 9.16
CA ALA A 356 -16.61 33.05 9.51
C ALA A 356 -16.10 31.64 9.79
N THR A 357 -16.89 30.84 10.52
CA THR A 357 -16.61 29.42 10.71
C THR A 357 -16.60 28.70 9.34
N ASN A 358 -15.62 27.85 9.13
CA ASN A 358 -15.39 27.14 7.86
C ASN A 358 -15.19 28.08 6.65
N SER A 359 -14.45 29.18 6.84
CA SER A 359 -14.02 30.09 5.78
C SER A 359 -12.55 29.83 5.39
N LEU A 360 -12.10 30.44 4.28
CA LEU A 360 -10.69 30.41 3.86
C LEU A 360 -9.80 31.17 4.84
N GLU A 361 -10.29 32.27 5.42
CA GLU A 361 -9.61 33.06 6.45
C GLU A 361 -9.33 32.19 7.68
N GLN A 362 -10.31 31.40 8.11
CA GLN A 362 -10.10 30.43 9.18
C GLN A 362 -9.02 29.42 8.82
N ARG A 363 -9.05 28.87 7.61
CA ARG A 363 -8.05 27.88 7.18
C ARG A 363 -6.64 28.48 7.12
N ALA A 364 -6.51 29.73 6.70
CA ALA A 364 -5.22 30.42 6.68
C ALA A 364 -4.60 30.58 8.08
N LEU A 365 -5.42 30.67 9.14
CA LEU A 365 -4.93 30.71 10.51
C LEU A 365 -4.66 29.34 11.11
N THR A 366 -5.50 28.34 10.80
CA THR A 366 -5.45 27.05 11.48
C THR A 366 -4.60 26.01 10.77
N HIS A 367 -4.30 26.18 9.47
CA HIS A 367 -3.59 25.18 8.67
C HIS A 367 -2.34 25.80 8.06
N SER A 368 -1.19 25.22 8.35
CA SER A 368 0.10 25.62 7.79
C SER A 368 0.61 24.52 6.85
N GLU A 369 0.76 24.85 5.56
CA GLU A 369 1.37 23.93 4.57
C GLU A 369 2.82 23.68 4.97
N ARG A 370 3.15 22.41 5.24
CA ARG A 370 4.49 22.00 5.71
C ARG A 370 4.97 22.74 6.96
N GLY A 371 4.01 23.18 7.80
CA GLY A 371 4.30 23.94 9.03
C GLY A 371 4.80 23.08 10.19
N TYR A 372 4.77 21.75 10.05
CA TYR A 372 5.38 20.82 11.00
C TYR A 372 6.59 20.15 10.37
N GLU A 373 7.75 20.42 10.98
CA GLU A 373 9.04 19.86 10.56
C GLU A 373 9.59 18.99 11.68
N ALA A 374 10.13 17.84 11.34
CA ALA A 374 10.78 16.96 12.29
C ALA A 374 11.94 16.24 11.62
N SER A 375 13.02 16.04 12.37
CA SER A 375 14.20 15.29 11.96
C SER A 375 14.58 14.26 13.00
N ARG A 376 15.18 13.16 12.55
CA ARG A 376 15.67 12.09 13.42
C ARG A 376 16.90 11.43 12.83
N SER A 377 17.81 11.02 13.71
CA SER A 377 18.92 10.14 13.39
C SER A 377 18.87 8.90 14.27
N TYR A 378 19.28 7.77 13.71
CA TYR A 378 19.47 6.51 14.42
C TYR A 378 20.55 5.68 13.72
N ASP A 379 21.18 4.80 14.47
CA ASP A 379 22.23 3.92 13.98
C ASP A 379 22.07 2.49 14.50
N GLY A 380 22.84 1.56 13.93
CA GLY A 380 22.82 0.18 14.39
C GLY A 380 23.94 -0.68 13.80
N PHE A 381 24.24 -1.77 14.52
CA PHE A 381 25.15 -2.80 14.07
C PHE A 381 24.39 -4.07 13.70
N TYR A 382 24.73 -4.63 12.54
CA TYR A 382 24.07 -5.77 11.92
C TYR A 382 25.08 -6.88 11.64
N PRO A 383 25.46 -7.69 12.64
CA PRO A 383 26.33 -8.83 12.46
C PRO A 383 25.60 -9.98 11.74
N SER A 384 26.38 -10.78 10.99
CA SER A 384 25.91 -12.01 10.37
C SER A 384 27.00 -13.08 10.31
N VAL A 385 26.55 -14.35 10.39
CA VAL A 385 27.38 -15.53 10.19
C VAL A 385 26.62 -16.53 9.33
N HIS A 386 27.22 -17.00 8.26
CA HIS A 386 26.66 -18.01 7.38
C HIS A 386 27.64 -19.18 7.25
N LEU A 387 27.19 -20.38 7.53
CA LEU A 387 27.95 -21.63 7.44
C LEU A 387 27.30 -22.49 6.34
N ASN A 388 28.07 -22.84 5.33
CA ASN A 388 27.63 -23.77 4.28
C ASN A 388 28.56 -24.99 4.33
N TYR A 389 28.00 -26.13 4.69
CA TYR A 389 28.74 -27.38 4.84
C TYR A 389 28.32 -28.40 3.77
N ASN A 390 29.24 -28.75 2.87
CA ASN A 390 29.07 -29.81 1.89
C ASN A 390 29.30 -31.16 2.61
N VAL A 391 28.21 -31.76 3.11
CA VAL A 391 28.25 -33.07 3.79
C VAL A 391 28.74 -34.13 2.83
N SER A 392 28.24 -34.11 1.58
CA SER A 392 28.71 -34.86 0.43
C SER A 392 28.68 -33.97 -0.83
N GLU A 393 29.02 -34.51 -1.98
CA GLU A 393 28.94 -33.79 -3.27
C GLU A 393 27.53 -33.32 -3.57
N ASN A 394 26.54 -34.08 -3.13
CA ASN A 394 25.13 -33.85 -3.45
C ASN A 394 24.30 -33.36 -2.24
N PHE A 395 24.89 -33.24 -1.04
CA PHE A 395 24.18 -32.86 0.16
C PHE A 395 24.84 -31.71 0.88
N ILE A 396 24.09 -30.61 1.03
CA ILE A 396 24.54 -29.35 1.65
C ILE A 396 23.68 -29.08 2.89
N ALA A 397 24.32 -28.75 4.01
CA ALA A 397 23.70 -28.19 5.20
C ALA A 397 24.11 -26.73 5.34
N ARG A 398 23.13 -25.85 5.63
CA ARG A 398 23.38 -24.42 5.87
C ARG A 398 22.84 -24.02 7.24
N VAL A 399 23.62 -23.24 7.94
CA VAL A 399 23.20 -22.55 9.17
C VAL A 399 23.52 -21.08 9.02
N ALA A 400 22.57 -20.24 9.38
CA ALA A 400 22.78 -18.79 9.37
C ALA A 400 22.26 -18.12 10.62
N TYR A 401 22.97 -17.10 11.05
CA TYR A 401 22.51 -16.10 11.98
C TYR A 401 22.70 -14.73 11.37
N ALA A 402 21.68 -13.88 11.44
CA ALA A 402 21.80 -12.49 11.02
C ALA A 402 20.91 -11.58 11.86
N ARG A 403 21.46 -10.46 12.32
CA ARG A 403 20.64 -9.37 12.82
C ARG A 403 20.25 -8.47 11.65
N THR A 404 18.94 -8.28 11.49
CA THR A 404 18.36 -7.45 10.42
C THR A 404 17.43 -6.39 10.99
N TYR A 405 16.97 -5.48 10.14
CA TYR A 405 16.00 -4.46 10.54
C TYR A 405 14.96 -4.21 9.43
N GLY A 406 13.81 -3.65 9.83
CA GLY A 406 12.80 -3.15 8.90
C GLY A 406 12.39 -1.72 9.26
N ARG A 407 12.46 -0.83 8.29
CA ARG A 407 12.12 0.59 8.45
C ARG A 407 10.62 0.80 8.55
N PRO A 408 10.16 1.87 9.25
CA PRO A 408 8.77 2.28 9.23
C PRO A 408 8.33 2.65 7.81
N ASN A 409 7.02 2.58 7.54
CA ASN A 409 6.48 3.13 6.31
C ASN A 409 6.60 4.65 6.30
N LEU A 410 6.86 5.25 5.13
CA LEU A 410 6.93 6.71 5.00
C LEU A 410 5.67 7.42 5.53
N ASN A 411 4.50 6.82 5.34
CA ASN A 411 3.24 7.38 5.86
C ASN A 411 3.17 7.45 7.39
N ASP A 412 4.02 6.72 8.11
CA ASP A 412 4.07 6.75 9.57
C ASP A 412 5.07 7.77 10.12
N ILE A 413 6.04 8.18 9.28
CA ILE A 413 7.16 9.04 9.71
C ILE A 413 7.20 10.42 9.05
N ILE A 414 6.51 10.64 7.91
CA ILE A 414 6.38 12.00 7.36
C ILE A 414 5.59 12.85 8.36
N PRO A 415 6.15 13.96 8.88
CA PRO A 415 5.53 14.72 9.96
C PRO A 415 4.13 15.21 9.58
N THR A 416 3.18 15.05 10.48
CA THR A 416 1.89 15.74 10.46
C THR A 416 1.48 15.94 11.90
N ALA A 417 0.96 17.12 12.25
CA ALA A 417 0.44 17.38 13.59
C ALA A 417 -0.91 18.07 13.54
N THR A 418 -1.82 17.61 14.39
CA THR A 418 -3.08 18.28 14.68
C THR A 418 -3.14 18.56 16.18
N VAL A 419 -3.31 19.81 16.54
CA VAL A 419 -3.32 20.31 17.92
C VAL A 419 -4.71 20.78 18.26
N ASP A 420 -5.28 20.23 19.32
CA ASP A 420 -6.58 20.58 19.89
C ASP A 420 -6.38 20.97 21.36
N GLU A 421 -6.40 22.26 21.66
CA GLU A 421 -6.21 22.80 23.00
C GLU A 421 -7.49 22.72 23.81
N ALA A 422 -7.38 22.34 25.08
CA ALA A 422 -8.49 22.32 26.00
C ALA A 422 -8.94 23.74 26.34
N ASP A 423 -10.19 23.87 26.72
CA ASP A 423 -10.77 25.16 27.18
C ASP A 423 -10.65 25.25 28.70
N LEU A 424 -9.59 25.87 29.18
CA LEU A 424 -9.18 25.91 30.58
C LEU A 424 -9.41 27.28 31.23
N ASP A 425 -9.63 27.30 32.53
CA ASP A 425 -9.61 28.51 33.34
C ASP A 425 -8.15 28.92 33.66
N GLY A 426 -7.95 30.17 34.15
CA GLY A 426 -6.61 30.74 34.28
C GLY A 426 -5.68 30.00 35.25
N ASP A 427 -6.23 29.40 36.29
CA ASP A 427 -5.51 28.56 37.28
C ASP A 427 -5.26 27.12 36.79
N GLU A 428 -5.97 26.69 35.76
CA GLU A 428 -5.82 25.38 35.14
C GLU A 428 -4.75 25.36 34.01
N VAL A 429 -4.47 26.52 33.40
CA VAL A 429 -3.47 26.63 32.34
C VAL A 429 -2.07 26.35 32.90
N GLY A 430 -1.46 25.29 32.41
CA GLY A 430 -0.14 24.82 32.85
C GLY A 430 -0.19 23.96 34.13
N ASP A 431 -1.36 23.69 34.69
CA ASP A 431 -1.50 22.72 35.81
C ASP A 431 -1.31 21.30 35.27
N PRO A 432 -0.29 20.53 35.74
CA PRO A 432 -0.01 19.18 35.26
C PRO A 432 -1.08 18.15 35.65
N SER A 433 -1.99 18.49 36.57
CA SER A 433 -3.12 17.63 36.96
C SER A 433 -4.31 17.75 36.01
N VAL A 434 -4.35 18.82 35.19
CA VAL A 434 -5.41 19.11 34.22
C VAL A 434 -4.92 18.84 32.78
N LEU A 435 -5.74 18.14 32.02
CA LEU A 435 -5.41 17.84 30.62
C LEU A 435 -5.45 19.13 29.78
N GLN A 436 -4.29 19.59 29.34
CA GLN A 436 -4.13 20.86 28.61
C GLN A 436 -4.63 20.78 27.15
N GLY A 437 -4.72 19.58 26.57
CA GLY A 437 -5.18 19.39 25.20
C GLY A 437 -4.81 18.02 24.62
N ASN A 438 -5.09 17.84 23.34
CA ASN A 438 -4.79 16.63 22.59
C ASN A 438 -3.93 16.95 21.38
N ILE A 439 -2.95 16.08 21.07
CA ILE A 439 -2.13 16.14 19.88
C ILE A 439 -2.21 14.80 19.17
N THR A 440 -2.60 14.83 17.90
CA THR A 440 -2.46 13.69 16.99
C THR A 440 -1.27 13.96 16.07
N VAL A 441 -0.25 13.11 16.13
CA VAL A 441 0.99 13.35 15.42
C VAL A 441 1.51 12.05 14.78
N ARG A 442 2.10 12.14 13.58
CA ARG A 442 2.92 11.06 13.04
C ARG A 442 4.32 11.15 13.63
N ASN A 443 4.87 10.01 13.99
CA ASN A 443 6.13 9.94 14.72
C ASN A 443 7.33 9.76 13.79
N THR A 444 7.96 10.86 13.41
CA THR A 444 9.22 10.84 12.64
C THR A 444 10.36 10.15 13.41
N GLY A 445 10.26 10.08 14.74
CA GLY A 445 11.21 9.41 15.62
C GLY A 445 11.06 7.89 15.72
N LEU A 446 10.18 7.25 14.93
CA LEU A 446 10.10 5.78 14.90
C LEU A 446 11.43 5.18 14.44
N LYS A 447 12.00 4.31 15.30
CA LYS A 447 13.18 3.54 14.96
C LYS A 447 12.77 2.30 14.15
N PRO A 448 13.64 1.78 13.29
CA PRO A 448 13.41 0.47 12.70
C PRO A 448 13.18 -0.59 13.76
N TRP A 449 12.25 -1.52 13.50
CA TRP A 449 12.25 -2.76 14.26
C TRP A 449 13.46 -3.60 13.88
N THR A 450 13.99 -4.38 14.81
CA THR A 450 15.12 -5.26 14.55
C THR A 450 14.73 -6.71 14.74
N ALA A 451 15.39 -7.62 14.04
CA ALA A 451 15.18 -9.05 14.17
C ALA A 451 16.49 -9.80 14.27
N SER A 452 16.56 -10.72 15.24
CA SER A 452 17.57 -11.77 15.28
C SER A 452 17.01 -12.98 14.52
N ASN A 453 17.67 -13.38 13.43
CA ASN A 453 17.20 -14.46 12.55
C ASN A 453 18.14 -15.66 12.73
N PHE A 454 17.55 -16.85 12.89
CA PHE A 454 18.21 -18.14 12.92
C PHE A 454 17.61 -19.02 11.84
N ASP A 455 18.43 -19.52 10.95
CA ASP A 455 18.02 -20.32 9.80
C ASP A 455 18.85 -21.61 9.74
N LEU A 456 18.18 -22.72 9.48
CA LEU A 456 18.77 -24.02 9.18
C LEU A 456 18.12 -24.56 7.91
N SER A 457 18.93 -24.94 6.91
CA SER A 457 18.41 -25.60 5.71
C SER A 457 19.29 -26.79 5.31
N LEU A 458 18.64 -27.79 4.72
CA LEU A 458 19.25 -28.98 4.15
C LEU A 458 18.86 -29.05 2.66
N GLU A 459 19.84 -29.30 1.80
CA GLU A 459 19.63 -29.36 0.35
C GLU A 459 20.27 -30.61 -0.21
N TYR A 460 19.50 -31.38 -0.95
CA TYR A 460 19.97 -32.58 -1.66
C TYR A 460 19.76 -32.42 -3.17
N TYR A 461 20.83 -32.57 -3.91
CA TYR A 461 20.85 -32.49 -5.36
C TYR A 461 20.95 -33.90 -5.97
N THR A 462 20.00 -34.29 -6.80
CA THR A 462 20.02 -35.59 -7.45
C THR A 462 20.84 -35.58 -8.74
N ASP A 463 21.45 -36.72 -9.13
CA ASP A 463 22.19 -36.85 -10.39
C ASP A 463 21.28 -36.63 -11.60
N SER A 464 19.98 -36.83 -11.45
CA SER A 464 18.95 -36.58 -12.45
C SER A 464 18.56 -35.11 -12.62
N GLY A 465 19.20 -34.19 -11.88
CA GLY A 465 18.93 -32.75 -11.93
C GLY A 465 17.73 -32.33 -11.05
N GLY A 466 17.50 -33.07 -9.97
CA GLY A 466 16.54 -32.73 -8.93
C GLY A 466 17.16 -31.91 -7.80
N LEU A 467 16.32 -31.19 -7.06
CA LEU A 467 16.63 -30.48 -5.83
C LEU A 467 15.53 -30.77 -4.80
N TYR A 468 15.93 -31.28 -3.64
CA TYR A 468 15.09 -31.41 -2.48
C TYR A 468 15.68 -30.53 -1.38
N SER A 469 14.92 -29.57 -0.89
CA SER A 469 15.35 -28.74 0.24
C SER A 469 14.28 -28.63 1.31
N ALA A 470 14.72 -28.58 2.56
CA ALA A 470 13.89 -28.29 3.70
C ALA A 470 14.63 -27.33 4.62
N GLY A 471 13.92 -26.36 5.16
CA GLY A 471 14.46 -25.37 6.07
C GLY A 471 13.51 -25.06 7.22
N VAL A 472 14.08 -24.66 8.34
CA VAL A 472 13.37 -24.08 9.48
C VAL A 472 14.04 -22.80 9.89
N PHE A 473 13.24 -21.85 10.37
CA PHE A 473 13.76 -20.57 10.81
C PHE A 473 12.98 -20.01 12.00
N VAL A 474 13.65 -19.15 12.73
CA VAL A 474 13.06 -18.37 13.84
C VAL A 474 13.55 -16.94 13.71
N LYS A 475 12.64 -15.98 13.83
CA LYS A 475 12.91 -14.55 13.85
C LYS A 475 12.36 -13.94 15.11
N GLU A 476 13.24 -13.44 15.96
CA GLU A 476 12.88 -12.69 17.17
C GLU A 476 12.89 -11.20 16.82
N ILE A 477 11.69 -10.61 16.74
CA ILE A 477 11.47 -9.22 16.34
C ILE A 477 11.29 -8.38 17.62
N THR A 478 12.00 -7.25 17.68
CA THR A 478 11.91 -6.28 18.77
C THR A 478 11.64 -4.88 18.23
N ASN A 479 11.04 -4.02 19.05
CA ASN A 479 10.70 -2.65 18.70
C ASN A 479 9.71 -2.53 17.52
N PHE A 480 8.76 -3.47 17.40
CA PHE A 480 7.73 -3.35 16.38
C PHE A 480 6.79 -2.16 16.66
N PHE A 481 6.07 -1.71 15.66
CA PHE A 481 5.26 -0.49 15.74
C PHE A 481 3.88 -0.79 16.32
N GLY A 482 3.43 0.01 17.28
CA GLY A 482 2.08 -0.03 17.85
C GLY A 482 1.49 1.36 18.02
N ASN A 483 0.16 1.46 17.98
CA ASN A 483 -0.54 2.70 18.30
C ASN A 483 -0.56 2.90 19.81
N ALA A 484 -0.32 4.12 20.26
CA ALA A 484 -0.39 4.46 21.67
C ALA A 484 -1.04 5.82 21.89
N VAL A 485 -1.73 5.92 23.02
CA VAL A 485 -2.29 7.17 23.56
C VAL A 485 -1.70 7.34 24.94
N ARG A 486 -0.99 8.44 25.19
CA ARG A 486 -0.34 8.70 26.48
C ARG A 486 -0.23 10.20 26.76
N ILE A 487 0.11 10.55 27.99
CA ILE A 487 0.45 11.93 28.37
C ILE A 487 1.89 12.22 27.93
N ALA A 488 2.10 13.36 27.26
CA ALA A 488 3.38 13.77 26.75
C ALA A 488 4.38 14.04 27.88
N THR A 489 5.54 13.45 27.78
CA THR A 489 6.73 13.80 28.57
C THR A 489 7.63 14.74 27.78
N LEU A 490 8.62 15.35 28.43
CA LEU A 490 9.65 16.13 27.74
C LEU A 490 10.39 15.28 26.66
N ALA A 491 10.70 14.02 27.01
CA ALA A 491 11.32 13.10 26.05
C ALA A 491 10.43 12.82 24.83
N ASP A 492 9.10 12.77 25.01
CA ASP A 492 8.17 12.61 23.89
C ASP A 492 8.17 13.82 22.97
N THR A 493 8.16 15.05 23.55
CA THR A 493 8.21 16.27 22.72
C THR A 493 9.51 16.37 21.94
N GLU A 494 10.64 16.01 22.54
CA GLU A 494 11.94 15.96 21.85
C GLU A 494 11.96 14.94 20.70
N VAL A 495 11.48 13.71 20.98
CA VAL A 495 11.44 12.64 19.95
C VAL A 495 10.51 13.00 18.80
N LEU A 496 9.39 13.64 19.11
CA LEU A 496 8.39 14.02 18.10
C LEU A 496 8.71 15.35 17.40
N GLY A 497 9.69 16.13 17.89
CA GLY A 497 9.98 17.47 17.37
C GLY A 497 8.86 18.48 17.70
N LEU A 498 8.17 18.27 18.81
CA LEU A 498 7.10 19.14 19.28
C LEU A 498 7.63 20.23 20.23
N ASP A 499 6.92 21.33 20.31
CA ASP A 499 7.22 22.39 21.28
C ASP A 499 7.14 21.81 22.71
N PRO A 500 8.10 22.10 23.61
CA PRO A 500 8.07 21.68 25.01
C PRO A 500 6.81 22.12 25.79
N ARG A 501 6.11 23.15 25.35
CA ARG A 501 4.82 23.57 25.94
C ARG A 501 3.75 22.46 25.92
N TYR A 502 3.90 21.45 25.08
CA TYR A 502 2.97 20.34 24.98
C TYR A 502 3.23 19.20 25.99
N VAL A 503 4.19 19.34 26.89
CA VAL A 503 4.35 18.44 28.04
C VAL A 503 3.06 18.45 28.88
N GLY A 504 2.56 17.27 29.25
CA GLY A 504 1.28 17.13 29.94
C GLY A 504 0.05 16.99 29.05
N TRP A 505 0.18 17.19 27.74
CA TRP A 505 -0.91 16.99 26.78
C TRP A 505 -1.08 15.50 26.43
N ARG A 506 -2.27 15.11 25.98
CA ARG A 506 -2.52 13.77 25.48
C ARG A 506 -1.99 13.64 24.06
N ILE A 507 -1.07 12.70 23.83
CA ILE A 507 -0.55 12.39 22.50
C ILE A 507 -1.15 11.10 21.99
N THR A 508 -1.59 11.11 20.72
CA THR A 508 -1.97 9.94 19.94
C THR A 508 -0.98 9.77 18.78
N THR A 509 -0.22 8.70 18.79
CA THR A 509 0.78 8.40 17.74
C THR A 509 1.17 6.92 17.74
N LYS A 510 2.09 6.55 16.82
CA LYS A 510 2.75 5.25 16.85
C LYS A 510 4.07 5.31 17.63
N PHE A 511 4.36 4.27 18.40
CA PHE A 511 5.63 4.08 19.09
C PHE A 511 6.23 2.71 18.80
N ASN A 512 7.52 2.54 19.07
CA ASN A 512 8.19 1.24 19.08
C ASN A 512 7.86 0.53 20.41
N SER A 513 6.84 -0.31 20.41
CA SER A 513 6.31 -0.91 21.66
C SER A 513 6.09 -2.41 21.60
N GLY A 514 6.17 -3.03 20.41
CA GLY A 514 5.82 -4.43 20.24
C GLY A 514 7.02 -5.35 20.06
N ASN A 515 6.90 -6.59 20.54
CA ASN A 515 7.80 -7.69 20.23
C ASN A 515 7.01 -8.81 19.56
N ALA A 516 7.69 -9.57 18.70
CA ALA A 516 7.10 -10.70 18.04
C ALA A 516 8.12 -11.79 17.76
N ARG A 517 7.63 -13.00 17.63
CA ARG A 517 8.38 -14.15 17.16
C ARG A 517 7.69 -14.73 15.94
N VAL A 518 8.42 -14.85 14.85
CA VAL A 518 7.99 -15.57 13.64
C VAL A 518 8.83 -16.82 13.52
N SER A 519 8.18 -17.98 13.53
CA SER A 519 8.83 -19.25 13.24
C SER A 519 8.18 -19.92 12.03
N GLY A 520 8.96 -20.72 11.31
CA GLY A 520 8.42 -21.35 10.11
C GLY A 520 9.25 -22.53 9.62
N ALA A 521 8.58 -23.29 8.74
CA ALA A 521 9.20 -24.36 7.98
C ALA A 521 8.92 -24.12 6.49
N GLU A 522 9.93 -24.41 5.68
CA GLU A 522 9.87 -24.28 4.22
C GLU A 522 10.37 -25.58 3.60
N PHE A 523 9.78 -25.94 2.48
CA PHE A 523 10.29 -27.04 1.68
C PHE A 523 10.21 -26.70 0.19
N ASN A 524 11.13 -27.25 -0.57
CA ASN A 524 11.14 -27.13 -2.02
C ASN A 524 11.62 -28.45 -2.65
N LEU A 525 10.84 -28.94 -3.57
CA LEU A 525 11.13 -30.11 -4.37
C LEU A 525 11.06 -29.73 -5.85
N LYS A 526 12.10 -30.05 -6.60
CA LYS A 526 12.12 -29.98 -8.03
C LYS A 526 12.79 -31.26 -8.57
N GLN A 527 12.13 -31.96 -9.48
CA GLN A 527 12.65 -33.23 -10.00
C GLN A 527 12.38 -33.34 -11.50
N SER A 528 13.43 -33.64 -12.27
CA SER A 528 13.31 -34.10 -13.64
C SER A 528 12.84 -35.57 -13.66
N LEU A 529 11.88 -35.90 -14.53
CA LEU A 529 11.34 -37.26 -14.64
C LEU A 529 12.11 -38.11 -15.65
N ARG A 530 13.32 -37.73 -16.04
CA ARG A 530 14.11 -38.41 -17.05
C ARG A 530 14.43 -39.90 -16.74
N GLU A 531 14.45 -40.24 -15.45
CA GLU A 531 14.69 -41.62 -15.00
C GLU A 531 13.50 -42.56 -15.26
N LEU A 532 12.30 -41.99 -15.48
CA LEU A 532 11.12 -42.78 -15.86
C LEU A 532 11.11 -43.20 -17.33
N GLY A 533 12.26 -43.08 -18.03
CA GLY A 533 12.43 -43.46 -19.41
C GLY A 533 12.22 -42.31 -20.40
N SER A 534 12.06 -42.68 -21.69
CA SER A 534 12.01 -41.71 -22.79
C SER A 534 10.83 -40.73 -22.69
N TRP A 535 9.70 -41.19 -22.18
CA TRP A 535 8.50 -40.33 -22.00
C TRP A 535 8.68 -39.32 -20.88
N GLY A 536 9.43 -39.64 -19.81
CA GLY A 536 9.69 -38.77 -18.67
C GLY A 536 10.73 -37.68 -18.95
N ARG A 537 11.62 -37.88 -19.92
CA ARG A 537 12.74 -36.96 -20.23
C ARG A 537 12.33 -35.49 -20.40
N PRO A 538 11.22 -35.15 -21.06
CA PRO A 538 10.83 -33.78 -21.26
C PRO A 538 10.12 -33.17 -20.04
N PHE A 539 9.76 -33.96 -19.02
CA PHE A 539 8.99 -33.49 -17.86
C PHE A 539 9.86 -33.20 -16.65
N SER A 540 9.49 -32.16 -15.95
CA SER A 540 9.95 -31.88 -14.59
C SER A 540 8.76 -31.49 -13.73
N VAL A 541 8.76 -31.90 -12.47
CA VAL A 541 7.76 -31.54 -11.47
C VAL A 541 8.38 -30.66 -10.39
N PHE A 542 7.59 -29.83 -9.79
CA PHE A 542 8.01 -29.02 -8.64
C PHE A 542 6.89 -28.90 -7.61
N LEU A 543 7.30 -28.76 -6.35
CA LEU A 543 6.43 -28.54 -5.21
C LEU A 543 7.20 -27.70 -4.20
N ASN A 544 6.67 -26.57 -3.78
CA ASN A 544 7.24 -25.78 -2.69
C ASN A 544 6.13 -25.26 -1.76
N GLY A 545 6.46 -25.12 -0.50
CA GLY A 545 5.52 -24.66 0.48
C GLY A 545 6.21 -24.05 1.68
N THR A 546 5.46 -23.20 2.37
CA THR A 546 5.87 -22.50 3.58
C THR A 546 4.73 -22.57 4.58
N LYS A 547 5.05 -22.85 5.83
CA LYS A 547 4.13 -22.73 6.96
C LYS A 547 4.78 -21.87 8.04
N LEU A 548 4.04 -20.85 8.48
CA LEU A 548 4.50 -19.81 9.40
C LEU A 548 3.62 -19.77 10.64
N GLU A 549 4.23 -19.51 11.77
CA GLU A 549 3.57 -19.20 13.03
C GLU A 549 4.05 -17.84 13.52
N LEU A 550 3.13 -17.01 13.98
CA LEU A 550 3.38 -15.70 14.52
C LEU A 550 2.87 -15.64 15.95
N GLN A 551 3.74 -15.27 16.86
CA GLN A 551 3.45 -14.97 18.26
C GLN A 551 3.92 -13.54 18.53
N GLY A 552 3.10 -12.70 19.17
CA GLY A 552 3.48 -11.32 19.40
C GLY A 552 2.55 -10.57 20.34
N ASP A 553 2.96 -9.36 20.69
CA ASP A 553 2.20 -8.47 21.54
C ASP A 553 0.92 -8.01 20.84
N ARG A 554 -0.16 -7.83 21.58
CA ARG A 554 -1.47 -7.43 21.05
C ARG A 554 -1.46 -6.04 20.39
N ASP A 555 -0.54 -5.18 20.81
CA ASP A 555 -0.41 -3.81 20.33
C ASP A 555 0.34 -3.71 18.99
N ALA A 556 0.97 -4.81 18.58
CA ALA A 556 1.69 -4.87 17.30
C ALA A 556 0.74 -5.22 16.13
N ASP A 557 0.77 -4.42 15.08
CA ASP A 557 -0.07 -4.64 13.88
C ASP A 557 0.60 -5.62 12.91
N PHE A 558 0.29 -6.89 13.06
CA PHE A 558 0.69 -7.96 12.13
C PHE A 558 -0.41 -8.32 11.13
N SER A 559 -1.26 -7.36 10.77
CA SER A 559 -2.29 -7.58 9.74
C SER A 559 -1.67 -8.03 8.41
N ALA A 560 -2.43 -8.84 7.66
CA ALA A 560 -2.02 -9.43 6.37
C ALA A 560 -0.88 -10.48 6.42
N PHE A 561 -0.50 -10.98 7.60
CA PHE A 561 0.40 -12.13 7.73
C PHE A 561 -0.23 -13.36 7.06
N THR A 562 0.53 -14.02 6.16
CA THR A 562 0.08 -15.21 5.44
C THR A 562 0.65 -16.46 6.10
N PRO A 563 -0.16 -17.27 6.82
CA PRO A 563 0.37 -18.38 7.62
C PRO A 563 0.84 -19.57 6.81
N GLU A 564 0.31 -19.76 5.59
CA GLU A 564 0.68 -20.88 4.75
C GLU A 564 0.56 -20.57 3.25
N SER A 565 1.46 -21.14 2.48
CA SER A 565 1.40 -21.12 1.02
C SER A 565 1.94 -22.44 0.43
N LEU A 566 1.39 -22.84 -0.71
CA LEU A 566 1.81 -24.04 -1.43
C LEU A 566 1.75 -23.79 -2.93
N ASN A 567 2.84 -24.09 -3.64
CA ASN A 567 2.88 -24.03 -5.09
C ASN A 567 3.37 -25.36 -5.63
N TRP A 568 2.69 -25.86 -6.66
CA TRP A 568 3.09 -27.10 -7.33
C TRP A 568 2.79 -27.03 -8.82
N GLY A 569 3.43 -27.91 -9.55
CA GLY A 569 3.21 -27.94 -10.98
C GLY A 569 4.17 -28.84 -11.71
N PHE A 570 4.08 -28.75 -13.02
CA PHE A 570 4.99 -29.43 -13.90
C PHE A 570 5.38 -28.55 -15.08
N SER A 571 6.53 -28.87 -15.66
CA SER A 571 6.98 -28.31 -16.93
C SER A 571 7.26 -29.43 -17.92
N TYR A 572 6.96 -29.19 -19.20
CA TYR A 572 7.31 -29.99 -20.35
C TYR A 572 8.25 -29.19 -21.23
N THR A 573 9.43 -29.76 -21.54
CA THR A 573 10.43 -29.09 -22.37
C THR A 573 10.96 -30.05 -23.40
N ARG A 574 10.43 -29.97 -24.61
CA ARG A 574 10.92 -30.69 -25.80
C ARG A 574 10.73 -29.80 -27.02
N ARG A 575 11.84 -29.35 -27.59
CA ARG A 575 11.79 -28.49 -28.77
C ARG A 575 10.90 -29.06 -29.87
N PRO A 576 10.07 -28.24 -30.50
CA PRO A 576 9.96 -26.77 -30.39
C PRO A 576 9.07 -26.26 -29.26
N ILE A 577 8.49 -27.12 -28.42
CA ILE A 577 7.48 -26.80 -27.42
C ILE A 577 8.10 -26.77 -26.02
N MET A 578 7.76 -25.71 -25.27
CA MET A 578 7.89 -25.62 -23.81
C MET A 578 6.54 -25.27 -23.22
N PHE A 579 6.14 -25.98 -22.15
CA PHE A 579 4.88 -25.76 -21.45
C PHE A 579 5.09 -25.87 -19.94
N MET A 580 4.38 -25.05 -19.16
CA MET A 580 4.35 -25.14 -17.71
C MET A 580 2.95 -24.87 -17.18
N ALA A 581 2.50 -25.74 -16.28
CA ALA A 581 1.31 -25.53 -15.47
C ALA A 581 1.72 -25.37 -14.00
N LYS A 582 1.23 -24.32 -13.35
CA LYS A 582 1.54 -23.98 -11.97
C LYS A 582 0.28 -23.68 -11.20
N TRP A 583 0.03 -24.42 -10.14
CA TRP A 583 -0.98 -24.14 -9.14
C TRP A 583 -0.38 -23.34 -7.99
N ASN A 584 -1.10 -22.32 -7.54
CA ASN A 584 -0.69 -21.48 -6.43
C ASN A 584 -1.82 -21.47 -5.38
N TYR A 585 -1.52 -21.97 -4.18
CA TYR A 585 -2.40 -21.92 -3.03
C TYR A 585 -1.86 -20.93 -2.01
N ARG A 586 -2.76 -20.11 -1.50
CA ARG A 586 -2.54 -19.22 -0.36
C ARG A 586 -3.58 -19.51 0.70
N GLY A 587 -3.13 -19.72 1.94
CA GLY A 587 -4.00 -19.90 3.10
C GLY A 587 -4.76 -18.63 3.46
N LYS A 588 -5.72 -18.78 4.35
CA LYS A 588 -6.49 -17.69 4.93
C LYS A 588 -5.57 -16.78 5.75
N ARG A 589 -5.70 -15.46 5.60
CA ARG A 589 -4.94 -14.48 6.39
C ARG A 589 -5.87 -13.49 7.08
N GLN A 590 -5.51 -13.14 8.32
CA GLN A 590 -6.19 -12.11 9.09
C GLN A 590 -5.71 -10.73 8.64
N LEU A 591 -6.66 -9.82 8.48
CA LEU A 591 -6.42 -8.40 8.18
C LEU A 591 -6.74 -7.55 9.42
N ALA A 592 -6.93 -6.25 9.23
CA ALA A 592 -7.22 -5.30 10.30
C ALA A 592 -8.48 -5.68 11.12
N ALA A 593 -8.47 -5.31 12.39
CA ALA A 593 -9.63 -5.42 13.27
C ALA A 593 -10.84 -4.66 12.72
N PHE A 594 -12.03 -5.17 13.00
CA PHE A 594 -13.31 -4.57 12.62
C PHE A 594 -14.24 -4.42 13.83
N PRO A 595 -13.99 -3.45 14.72
CA PRO A 595 -14.70 -3.32 16.01
C PRO A 595 -16.21 -3.16 15.90
N GLY A 596 -16.71 -2.73 14.73
CA GLY A 596 -18.16 -2.58 14.48
C GLY A 596 -18.97 -3.87 14.56
N LEU A 597 -18.32 -5.04 14.52
CA LEU A 597 -18.95 -6.36 14.70
C LEU A 597 -18.57 -7.05 16.02
N GLY A 598 -17.90 -6.35 16.90
CA GLY A 598 -17.44 -6.88 18.19
C GLY A 598 -15.91 -6.77 18.39
N PRO A 599 -15.42 -6.93 19.61
CA PRO A 599 -13.99 -6.76 19.94
C PRO A 599 -13.10 -7.87 19.36
N ASP A 600 -13.67 -9.00 18.99
CA ASP A 600 -13.02 -10.16 18.38
C ASP A 600 -13.21 -10.23 16.84
N ALA A 601 -13.79 -9.18 16.25
CA ALA A 601 -14.08 -9.17 14.83
C ALA A 601 -12.91 -8.60 14.01
N TYR A 602 -12.60 -9.33 12.94
CA TYR A 602 -11.55 -8.98 12.00
C TYR A 602 -12.02 -9.13 10.56
N ARG A 603 -11.30 -8.50 9.66
CA ARG A 603 -11.36 -8.79 8.23
C ARG A 603 -10.40 -9.94 7.94
N TYR A 604 -10.76 -10.77 6.94
CA TYR A 604 -9.93 -11.89 6.50
C TYR A 604 -9.94 -11.96 4.98
N ASP A 605 -8.78 -12.16 4.38
CA ASP A 605 -8.71 -12.71 3.03
C ASP A 605 -8.85 -14.23 3.11
N ASP A 606 -9.82 -14.79 2.43
CA ASP A 606 -10.03 -16.24 2.42
C ASP A 606 -8.93 -16.95 1.61
N ARG A 607 -8.82 -18.27 1.82
CA ARG A 607 -7.91 -19.12 1.04
C ARG A 607 -8.18 -18.99 -0.45
N ARG A 608 -7.12 -19.09 -1.25
CA ARG A 608 -7.22 -18.96 -2.70
C ARG A 608 -6.32 -19.96 -3.41
N LEU A 609 -6.88 -20.62 -4.44
CA LEU A 609 -6.14 -21.50 -5.35
C LEU A 609 -6.28 -20.97 -6.77
N THR A 610 -5.15 -20.74 -7.46
CA THR A 610 -5.12 -20.31 -8.86
C THR A 610 -4.30 -21.28 -9.71
N LEU A 611 -4.60 -21.34 -11.00
CA LEU A 611 -3.81 -22.04 -12.01
C LEU A 611 -3.25 -21.03 -13.01
N ASP A 612 -1.94 -21.09 -13.24
CA ASP A 612 -1.24 -20.34 -14.27
C ASP A 612 -0.66 -21.31 -15.31
N LEU A 613 -0.80 -20.97 -16.60
CA LEU A 613 -0.27 -21.73 -17.72
C LEU A 613 0.70 -20.86 -18.51
N ASN A 614 1.83 -21.43 -18.91
CA ASN A 614 2.79 -20.79 -19.80
C ASN A 614 3.15 -21.75 -20.92
N ALA A 615 3.14 -21.27 -22.15
CA ALA A 615 3.53 -22.02 -23.31
C ALA A 615 4.48 -21.22 -24.20
N GLU A 616 5.49 -21.86 -24.73
CA GLU A 616 6.41 -21.27 -25.71
C GLU A 616 6.57 -22.20 -26.89
N TYR A 617 6.60 -21.65 -28.09
CA TYR A 617 6.87 -22.34 -29.31
C TYR A 617 8.06 -21.71 -30.03
N GLN A 618 9.11 -22.53 -30.29
CA GLN A 618 10.29 -22.08 -30.99
C GLN A 618 10.01 -22.03 -32.50
N LEU A 619 9.82 -20.82 -33.05
CA LEU A 619 9.60 -20.59 -34.49
C LEU A 619 10.89 -20.75 -35.29
N ARG A 620 12.00 -20.21 -34.75
CA ARG A 620 13.37 -20.31 -35.29
C ARG A 620 14.35 -20.47 -34.13
N LYS A 621 15.62 -20.78 -34.41
CA LYS A 621 16.66 -20.94 -33.36
C LYS A 621 16.70 -19.79 -32.35
N SER A 622 16.45 -18.58 -32.82
CA SER A 622 16.52 -17.36 -32.02
C SER A 622 15.18 -16.67 -31.80
N ILE A 623 14.04 -17.22 -32.27
CA ILE A 623 12.71 -16.58 -32.19
C ILE A 623 11.71 -17.55 -31.57
N PHE A 624 10.99 -17.05 -30.53
CA PHE A 624 9.98 -17.81 -29.82
C PHE A 624 8.67 -17.02 -29.76
N LEU A 625 7.57 -17.70 -30.03
CA LEU A 625 6.23 -17.26 -29.67
C LEU A 625 5.95 -17.71 -28.24
N TYR A 626 5.41 -16.84 -27.38
CA TYR A 626 5.00 -17.21 -26.04
C TYR A 626 3.57 -16.78 -25.76
N VAL A 627 2.89 -17.56 -24.92
CA VAL A 627 1.57 -17.29 -24.35
C VAL A 627 1.64 -17.61 -22.86
N ALA A 628 1.19 -16.66 -22.04
CA ALA A 628 1.03 -16.84 -20.59
C ALA A 628 -0.42 -16.55 -20.23
N ALA A 629 -1.07 -17.46 -19.51
CA ALA A 629 -2.42 -17.29 -18.98
C ALA A 629 -2.37 -17.42 -17.45
N GLN A 630 -2.79 -16.36 -16.76
CA GLN A 630 -2.81 -16.29 -15.30
C GLN A 630 -4.23 -16.47 -14.78
N ASN A 631 -4.36 -17.18 -13.66
CA ASN A 631 -5.64 -17.45 -13.03
C ASN A 631 -6.69 -18.06 -13.97
N VAL A 632 -6.30 -19.11 -14.67
CA VAL A 632 -7.14 -19.76 -15.73
C VAL A 632 -8.50 -20.19 -15.21
N PHE A 633 -8.62 -20.55 -13.93
CA PHE A 633 -9.90 -20.91 -13.32
C PHE A 633 -10.77 -19.67 -12.98
N ASN A 634 -10.27 -18.46 -13.24
CA ASN A 634 -10.94 -17.22 -12.81
C ASN A 634 -11.36 -17.26 -11.33
N THR A 635 -10.50 -17.83 -10.48
CA THR A 635 -10.78 -17.98 -9.05
C THR A 635 -10.96 -16.60 -8.41
N PRO A 636 -12.10 -16.33 -7.76
CA PRO A 636 -12.36 -15.05 -7.12
C PRO A 636 -11.43 -14.81 -5.92
N SER A 637 -11.27 -13.55 -5.55
CA SER A 637 -10.80 -13.16 -4.23
C SER A 637 -12.00 -12.95 -3.32
N LEU A 638 -12.01 -13.58 -2.16
CA LEU A 638 -13.07 -13.43 -1.16
C LEU A 638 -12.48 -12.80 0.09
N GLU A 639 -13.02 -11.66 0.49
CA GLU A 639 -12.77 -11.03 1.77
C GLU A 639 -13.95 -11.30 2.69
N LEU A 640 -13.67 -11.79 3.88
CA LEU A 640 -14.65 -12.05 4.94
C LEU A 640 -14.52 -11.00 6.04
N ARG A 641 -15.57 -10.78 6.80
CA ARG A 641 -15.61 -9.86 7.92
C ARG A 641 -16.51 -10.46 9.00
N TYR A 642 -15.93 -10.89 10.11
CA TYR A 642 -16.70 -11.55 11.17
C TYR A 642 -15.97 -11.58 12.52
N GLY A 643 -16.76 -11.68 13.58
CA GLY A 643 -16.40 -12.10 14.94
C GLY A 643 -17.12 -13.37 15.32
N SER A 644 -16.99 -13.81 16.58
CA SER A 644 -17.60 -15.05 17.09
C SER A 644 -19.13 -15.07 16.97
N ALA A 645 -19.77 -13.92 17.12
CA ALA A 645 -21.22 -13.78 17.06
C ALA A 645 -21.78 -13.62 15.61
N THR A 646 -20.92 -13.53 14.58
CA THR A 646 -21.39 -13.28 13.20
C THR A 646 -21.96 -14.55 12.58
N PRO A 647 -23.23 -14.57 12.14
CA PRO A 647 -23.83 -15.71 11.45
C PRO A 647 -23.08 -16.07 10.17
N ALA A 648 -23.19 -17.32 9.73
CA ALA A 648 -22.46 -17.84 8.58
C ALA A 648 -22.79 -17.05 7.30
N HIS A 649 -24.07 -16.73 7.05
CA HIS A 649 -24.54 -15.99 5.87
C HIS A 649 -24.07 -14.53 5.83
N ALA A 650 -23.69 -13.93 6.97
CA ALA A 650 -23.28 -12.54 7.07
C ALA A 650 -21.76 -12.33 7.02
N LYS A 651 -20.95 -13.38 6.82
CA LYS A 651 -19.48 -13.30 6.85
C LYS A 651 -18.87 -12.73 5.60
N ALA A 652 -19.48 -12.91 4.43
CA ALA A 652 -18.96 -12.41 3.16
C ALA A 652 -18.97 -10.88 3.14
N HIS A 653 -17.83 -10.26 2.82
CA HIS A 653 -17.69 -8.82 2.75
C HIS A 653 -17.42 -8.32 1.32
N ARG A 654 -16.46 -8.91 0.62
CA ARG A 654 -16.12 -8.54 -0.74
C ARG A 654 -15.84 -9.78 -1.55
N TRP A 655 -16.42 -9.82 -2.73
CA TRP A 655 -16.17 -10.84 -3.73
C TRP A 655 -15.62 -10.17 -4.99
N GLY A 656 -14.44 -10.55 -5.43
CA GLY A 656 -13.79 -9.92 -6.56
C GLY A 656 -13.35 -10.94 -7.61
N TYR A 657 -13.80 -10.78 -8.84
CA TYR A 657 -13.27 -11.48 -10.00
C TYR A 657 -12.27 -10.57 -10.72
N ASN A 658 -11.04 -11.05 -10.87
CA ASN A 658 -9.99 -10.31 -11.57
C ASN A 658 -9.83 -10.75 -13.04
N GLY A 659 -10.64 -11.74 -13.46
CA GLY A 659 -10.54 -12.31 -14.79
C GLY A 659 -9.34 -13.23 -14.98
N VAL A 660 -9.20 -13.71 -16.22
CA VAL A 660 -8.04 -14.45 -16.71
C VAL A 660 -7.12 -13.48 -17.42
N GLY A 661 -5.89 -13.32 -16.92
CA GLY A 661 -4.89 -12.48 -17.57
C GLY A 661 -4.19 -13.26 -18.68
N ILE A 662 -4.27 -12.81 -19.95
CA ILE A 662 -3.59 -13.43 -21.06
C ILE A 662 -2.55 -12.46 -21.63
N THR A 663 -1.31 -12.92 -21.74
CA THR A 663 -0.22 -12.20 -22.37
C THR A 663 0.37 -13.04 -23.47
N MET A 664 0.56 -12.49 -24.66
CA MET A 664 1.22 -13.16 -25.77
C MET A 664 2.22 -12.23 -26.46
N GLY A 665 3.25 -12.82 -27.04
CA GLY A 665 4.26 -12.03 -27.74
C GLY A 665 5.33 -12.87 -28.40
N LEU A 666 6.26 -12.18 -29.05
CA LEU A 666 7.45 -12.76 -29.64
C LEU A 666 8.67 -12.34 -28.82
N LYS A 667 9.57 -13.26 -28.54
CA LYS A 667 10.88 -12.97 -27.97
C LYS A 667 11.99 -13.52 -28.86
N GLY A 668 13.11 -12.83 -28.94
CA GLY A 668 14.22 -13.25 -29.77
C GLY A 668 15.56 -12.70 -29.33
N THR A 669 16.63 -13.36 -29.73
CA THR A 669 18.02 -12.91 -29.62
C THR A 669 18.56 -12.65 -31.03
N PHE A 670 19.14 -11.49 -31.27
CA PHE A 670 19.64 -11.04 -32.57
C PHE A 670 21.16 -10.89 -32.53
#